data_25daafc7cdc58fc4f72e8d7894eef111
#
_entry.id   25daafc7cdc58fc4f72e8d7894eef111
#
_cell.length_a   1.000
_cell.length_b   1.000
_cell.length_c   1.000
_cell.angle_alpha   90.00
_cell.angle_beta   90.00
_cell.angle_gamma   90.00
#
_symmetry.space_group_name_H-M   'P 1'
#
loop_
_entity.id
_entity.type
_entity.pdbx_description
1 polymer ?
#
loop_
_entity_poly.entity_id
_entity_poly.type
_entity_poly.pdbx_seq_one_letter_code
_entity_poly.pdbx_strand_id
1 'polypeptide(L)'
;LNARTHRTLNRGIGVVTLSTLLASPLALARENPPAEDEPAALEALVVTGEKRERSLKDTASSVSLTSARDIDRKQTGNASVAEVINGSPNVVYTDSVGAPIIRGQDTQGPNNGQNVFWGGTVPRATINLDGHYLNYNEMFFGATSVWDVDSIEVFRGPQTTSQGANAIAGAIIVNTKDPTFSPEAAYQAEIGSYHSRRSSIAVSGPLAPDFAGRLAVDYAGRDTFIDYDNPKFQDSGTDQDFRALNARAKLLWLPSGIPGLESKFTFSHNDSNRPTQEAATRPFDKLDHRSTTMPSWEQDTNTSILDVAYDLDNGIRLFNQAQYSLSSVHRTTGAGGEGDADIRQKNASNESRISFGEQEDRISGMGGVYYARTRTDETLHLRGLSAFDDTKKNLGVFGELNYRLSDRWTLTTGLRYQEDRIERSGNSVLAPRPLDYQKTFSAFLPKVSLAFAATPDWTVGGLVSRGYNPGGVSLNLTTRNWAYFKEETIWNYELFTRASLLDGRLLLNGNLFFMDFKDAQYNIPVVVSPGVAQSYTINAEKAHAYGMELDLDYRLRDDLRLKASAGVLRTRIDEMSGNTGYEHNEFARSPGYTLSFGPSWDVTERLNLNAQVRYLDGYYSDTANTKAYSIKAYTLTDARASYRFNDQVQLYGYVKNVFDDRSPTYMQENRGIGGIEASMTQPRTLGIGIKGTF
;
A
#
# COMPACT_ATOMS: atom_id res chain seq x y z
N LEU A 1 -41.18 0.61 30.49
CA LEU A 1 -41.90 1.51 29.57
C LEU A 1 -40.96 2.67 29.17
N ASN A 2 -40.15 2.47 28.20
CA ASN A 2 -39.63 3.58 27.36
C ASN A 2 -39.22 2.97 26.02
N ALA A 3 -40.01 3.31 25.02
CA ALA A 3 -39.83 2.94 23.64
C ALA A 3 -38.59 3.66 23.07
N ARG A 4 -37.61 2.93 22.61
CA ARG A 4 -36.54 3.44 21.72
C ARG A 4 -37.11 3.42 20.31
N THR A 5 -37.41 4.60 19.80
CA THR A 5 -37.74 4.87 18.41
C THR A 5 -36.53 4.60 17.55
N HIS A 6 -36.59 3.58 16.72
CA HIS A 6 -35.70 3.38 15.59
C HIS A 6 -35.90 4.55 14.59
N ARG A 7 -34.90 5.41 14.46
CA ARG A 7 -34.78 6.31 13.33
C ARG A 7 -34.09 5.57 12.18
N THR A 8 -34.89 4.95 11.35
CA THR A 8 -34.50 4.63 9.98
C THR A 8 -34.32 5.94 9.22
N LEU A 9 -33.07 6.36 9.03
CA LEU A 9 -32.74 7.40 8.06
C LEU A 9 -32.82 6.79 6.67
N ASN A 10 -33.99 6.88 6.05
CA ASN A 10 -34.16 6.74 4.62
C ASN A 10 -33.44 7.93 3.95
N ARG A 11 -32.16 7.77 3.62
CA ARG A 11 -31.47 8.69 2.71
C ARG A 11 -31.89 8.36 1.28
N GLY A 12 -32.98 9.00 0.86
CA GLY A 12 -33.36 9.05 -0.54
C GLY A 12 -32.22 9.67 -1.34
N ILE A 13 -31.63 8.89 -2.24
CA ILE A 13 -30.73 9.38 -3.28
C ILE A 13 -31.57 10.22 -4.23
N GLY A 14 -31.54 11.53 -4.06
CA GLY A 14 -32.04 12.46 -5.04
C GLY A 14 -31.20 12.35 -6.31
N VAL A 15 -31.77 11.77 -7.35
CA VAL A 15 -31.26 11.86 -8.71
C VAL A 15 -31.32 13.35 -9.10
N VAL A 16 -30.19 14.04 -9.00
CA VAL A 16 -30.02 15.36 -9.58
C VAL A 16 -29.90 15.15 -11.09
N THR A 17 -31.01 15.41 -11.78
CA THR A 17 -31.04 15.57 -13.23
C THR A 17 -30.26 16.83 -13.60
N LEU A 18 -29.01 16.64 -14.01
CA LEU A 18 -28.18 17.69 -14.59
C LEU A 18 -28.60 17.88 -16.06
N SER A 19 -29.68 18.65 -16.27
CA SER A 19 -30.07 19.07 -17.59
C SER A 19 -29.70 20.54 -17.77
N THR A 20 -29.05 20.81 -18.92
CA THR A 20 -28.74 22.12 -19.50
C THR A 20 -27.59 22.91 -18.87
N LEU A 21 -26.38 22.69 -19.47
CA LEU A 21 -25.39 23.76 -19.72
C LEU A 21 -24.28 23.19 -20.66
N LEU A 22 -24.58 23.02 -21.94
CA LEU A 22 -23.59 22.79 -22.99
C LEU A 22 -24.02 23.61 -24.23
N ALA A 23 -23.57 24.85 -24.29
CA ALA A 23 -23.50 25.60 -25.54
C ALA A 23 -22.44 26.70 -25.39
N SER A 24 -21.23 26.41 -25.84
CA SER A 24 -20.26 27.43 -26.25
C SER A 24 -19.31 26.84 -27.31
N PRO A 25 -18.85 27.61 -28.28
CA PRO A 25 -18.44 27.13 -29.58
C PRO A 25 -17.01 26.61 -29.60
N LEU A 26 -16.83 25.51 -30.34
CA LEU A 26 -15.54 24.95 -30.73
C LEU A 26 -14.74 25.97 -31.55
N ALA A 27 -13.61 26.40 -30.99
CA ALA A 27 -12.54 27.01 -31.76
C ALA A 27 -11.68 25.91 -32.36
N LEU A 28 -11.66 25.82 -33.67
CA LEU A 28 -10.79 24.91 -34.45
C LEU A 28 -9.34 25.29 -34.23
N ALA A 29 -8.59 24.45 -33.49
CA ALA A 29 -7.15 24.48 -33.46
C ALA A 29 -6.62 23.85 -34.76
N ARG A 30 -5.71 24.57 -35.43
CA ARG A 30 -5.02 24.11 -36.62
C ARG A 30 -4.08 22.99 -36.25
N GLU A 31 -4.23 21.83 -36.89
CA GLU A 31 -3.26 20.74 -36.88
C GLU A 31 -1.93 21.19 -37.46
N ASN A 32 -0.85 20.97 -36.72
CA ASN A 32 0.49 20.93 -37.26
C ASN A 32 0.74 19.56 -37.91
N PRO A 33 1.48 19.48 -39.05
CA PRO A 33 1.73 18.18 -39.68
C PRO A 33 2.62 17.30 -38.78
N PRO A 34 2.48 15.96 -38.86
CA PRO A 34 3.19 15.03 -38.01
C PRO A 34 4.69 15.11 -38.29
N ALA A 35 5.49 15.20 -37.24
CA ALA A 35 6.94 14.99 -37.31
C ALA A 35 7.22 13.51 -37.65
N GLU A 36 8.23 13.30 -38.50
CA GLU A 36 8.66 11.99 -38.94
C GLU A 36 8.94 11.02 -37.79
N ASP A 37 8.56 9.75 -38.01
CA ASP A 37 8.67 8.62 -37.09
C ASP A 37 10.08 8.43 -36.50
N GLU A 38 10.34 9.04 -35.34
CA GLU A 38 11.32 8.48 -34.42
C GLU A 38 10.61 7.34 -33.65
N PRO A 39 11.22 6.15 -33.52
CA PRO A 39 10.65 5.06 -32.74
C PRO A 39 10.47 5.55 -31.31
N ALA A 40 9.22 5.68 -30.87
CA ALA A 40 8.88 6.24 -29.58
C ALA A 40 9.53 5.43 -28.45
N ALA A 41 10.58 5.98 -27.84
CA ALA A 41 11.19 5.45 -26.63
C ALA A 41 10.12 5.36 -25.52
N LEU A 42 10.30 4.40 -24.58
CA LEU A 42 9.48 4.36 -23.39
C LEU A 42 9.71 5.65 -22.59
N GLU A 43 8.66 6.23 -22.04
CA GLU A 43 8.75 7.44 -21.20
C GLU A 43 9.77 7.23 -20.07
N ALA A 44 10.60 8.23 -19.83
CA ALA A 44 11.53 8.22 -18.71
C ALA A 44 10.74 8.15 -17.41
N LEU A 45 10.92 7.08 -16.64
CA LEU A 45 10.24 6.87 -15.39
C LEU A 45 10.97 7.63 -14.28
N VAL A 46 10.25 8.53 -13.60
CA VAL A 46 10.75 9.32 -12.47
C VAL A 46 10.32 8.69 -11.16
N VAL A 47 11.25 8.52 -10.24
CA VAL A 47 11.05 8.00 -8.87
C VAL A 47 11.14 9.17 -7.91
N THR A 48 10.15 9.30 -7.03
CA THR A 48 10.04 10.39 -6.04
C THR A 48 10.16 9.92 -4.59
N GLY A 49 9.98 8.62 -4.35
CA GLY A 49 9.86 8.05 -3.00
C GLY A 49 11.14 8.13 -2.16
N GLU A 50 12.28 8.44 -2.74
CA GLU A 50 13.48 8.77 -1.97
C GLU A 50 13.56 10.27 -1.60
N LYS A 51 12.43 10.98 -1.68
CA LYS A 51 12.25 12.42 -1.35
C LYS A 51 13.04 13.36 -2.28
N ARG A 52 13.45 12.86 -3.40
CA ARG A 52 14.11 13.57 -4.49
C ARG A 52 13.70 12.92 -5.81
N GLU A 53 13.40 13.72 -6.80
CA GLU A 53 13.14 13.23 -8.15
C GLU A 53 14.42 12.66 -8.77
N ARG A 54 14.32 11.42 -9.25
CA ARG A 54 15.40 10.72 -9.93
C ARG A 54 14.86 9.91 -11.09
N SER A 55 15.67 9.72 -12.12
CA SER A 55 15.34 8.70 -13.10
C SER A 55 15.42 7.31 -12.45
N LEU A 56 14.60 6.38 -12.92
CA LEU A 56 14.67 4.99 -12.46
C LEU A 56 16.07 4.40 -12.70
N LYS A 57 16.75 4.81 -13.75
CA LYS A 57 18.14 4.42 -14.10
C LYS A 57 19.14 4.78 -13.00
N ASP A 58 18.93 5.90 -12.31
CA ASP A 58 19.83 6.41 -11.28
C ASP A 58 19.39 6.05 -9.85
N THR A 59 18.36 5.20 -9.73
CA THR A 59 17.83 4.73 -8.45
C THR A 59 18.47 3.40 -8.09
N ALA A 60 19.25 3.37 -6.99
CA ALA A 60 19.91 2.16 -6.49
C ALA A 60 18.93 1.20 -5.83
N SER A 61 17.94 1.71 -5.09
CA SER A 61 16.95 0.91 -4.38
C SER A 61 16.12 0.05 -5.34
N SER A 62 15.72 -1.15 -4.86
CA SER A 62 14.77 -1.97 -5.61
C SER A 62 13.40 -1.32 -5.62
N VAL A 63 12.94 -0.91 -6.79
CA VAL A 63 11.65 -0.24 -6.97
C VAL A 63 10.96 -0.70 -8.25
N SER A 64 9.66 -0.95 -8.15
CA SER A 64 8.75 -1.10 -9.31
C SER A 64 7.87 0.14 -9.41
N LEU A 65 7.79 0.73 -10.59
CA LEU A 65 6.95 1.91 -10.87
C LEU A 65 5.79 1.55 -11.79
N THR A 66 4.60 2.01 -11.42
CA THR A 66 3.38 1.90 -12.23
C THR A 66 2.85 3.30 -12.53
N SER A 67 2.86 3.69 -13.79
CA SER A 67 2.39 5.01 -14.25
C SER A 67 0.87 5.07 -14.33
N ALA A 68 0.31 6.29 -14.43
CA ALA A 68 -1.13 6.52 -14.66
C ALA A 68 -1.64 5.74 -15.88
N ARG A 69 -0.88 5.70 -16.97
CA ARG A 69 -1.21 4.93 -18.19
C ARG A 69 -1.28 3.43 -17.92
N ASP A 70 -0.34 2.89 -17.13
CA ASP A 70 -0.34 1.47 -16.79
C ASP A 70 -1.50 1.11 -15.85
N ILE A 71 -1.82 1.97 -14.88
CA ILE A 71 -3.00 1.83 -14.03
C ILE A 71 -4.25 1.77 -14.91
N ASP A 72 -4.39 2.71 -15.82
CA ASP A 72 -5.54 2.84 -16.69
C ASP A 72 -5.76 1.63 -17.61
N ARG A 73 -4.67 1.07 -18.18
CA ARG A 73 -4.72 -0.10 -19.06
C ARG A 73 -4.96 -1.41 -18.33
N LYS A 74 -4.49 -1.54 -17.09
CA LYS A 74 -4.56 -2.77 -16.30
C LYS A 74 -5.74 -2.83 -15.33
N GLN A 75 -6.34 -1.68 -15.02
CA GLN A 75 -7.42 -1.62 -14.06
C GLN A 75 -8.59 -2.53 -14.42
N THR A 76 -8.96 -3.42 -13.51
CA THR A 76 -10.08 -4.34 -13.61
C THR A 76 -10.92 -4.26 -12.34
N GLY A 77 -12.18 -3.84 -12.48
CA GLY A 77 -13.11 -3.76 -11.35
C GLY A 77 -12.76 -2.66 -10.33
N ASN A 78 -13.14 -2.87 -9.09
CA ASN A 78 -12.90 -1.98 -7.96
C ASN A 78 -11.41 -1.89 -7.58
N ALA A 79 -10.55 -1.65 -8.57
CA ALA A 79 -9.12 -1.67 -8.39
C ALA A 79 -8.65 -0.69 -7.32
N SER A 80 -7.90 -1.21 -6.38
CA SER A 80 -7.21 -0.48 -5.32
C SER A 80 -5.70 -0.48 -5.57
N VAL A 81 -4.96 0.32 -4.82
CA VAL A 81 -3.50 0.28 -4.83
C VAL A 81 -2.99 -1.15 -4.60
N ALA A 82 -3.61 -1.90 -3.67
CA ALA A 82 -3.28 -3.29 -3.40
C ALA A 82 -3.36 -4.18 -4.65
N GLU A 83 -4.39 -4.04 -5.46
CA GLU A 83 -4.55 -4.84 -6.68
C GLU A 83 -3.52 -4.48 -7.75
N VAL A 84 -3.19 -3.19 -7.90
CA VAL A 84 -2.23 -2.71 -8.90
C VAL A 84 -0.82 -3.20 -8.61
N ILE A 85 -0.40 -3.20 -7.35
CA ILE A 85 0.94 -3.63 -6.95
C ILE A 85 1.08 -5.14 -6.77
N ASN A 86 -0.04 -5.87 -6.71
CA ASN A 86 -0.03 -7.33 -6.63
C ASN A 86 0.42 -7.94 -7.97
N GLY A 87 1.66 -8.33 -8.05
CA GLY A 87 2.36 -8.76 -9.26
C GLY A 87 3.75 -8.14 -9.36
N SER A 88 4.09 -7.22 -8.45
CA SER A 88 5.47 -6.78 -8.24
C SER A 88 6.30 -7.94 -7.66
N PRO A 89 7.59 -8.08 -8.02
CA PRO A 89 8.44 -9.17 -7.52
C PRO A 89 8.50 -9.18 -5.99
N ASN A 90 8.34 -10.35 -5.37
CA ASN A 90 8.40 -10.55 -3.91
C ASN A 90 7.43 -9.66 -3.10
N VAL A 91 6.31 -9.24 -3.73
CA VAL A 91 5.19 -8.55 -3.09
C VAL A 91 3.94 -9.40 -3.24
N VAL A 92 3.32 -9.75 -2.11
CA VAL A 92 2.20 -10.71 -2.09
C VAL A 92 1.09 -10.18 -1.18
N TYR A 93 -0.13 -10.26 -1.66
CA TYR A 93 -1.33 -10.13 -0.84
C TYR A 93 -1.93 -11.52 -0.65
N THR A 94 -2.00 -11.97 0.58
CA THR A 94 -2.54 -13.29 0.93
C THR A 94 -3.98 -13.25 1.42
N ASP A 95 -4.55 -12.06 1.51
CA ASP A 95 -5.91 -11.82 1.97
C ASP A 95 -6.52 -10.71 1.13
N SER A 96 -7.81 -10.77 0.81
CA SER A 96 -8.55 -9.69 0.13
C SER A 96 -8.55 -8.38 0.95
N VAL A 97 -8.13 -8.47 2.18
CA VAL A 97 -8.23 -7.48 3.23
C VAL A 97 -6.93 -7.45 4.03
N GLY A 98 -5.83 -7.10 3.43
CA GLY A 98 -4.57 -7.14 4.14
C GLY A 98 -3.58 -6.10 3.67
N ALA A 99 -2.54 -5.93 4.46
CA ALA A 99 -1.34 -5.26 4.03
C ALA A 99 -0.44 -6.23 3.25
N PRO A 100 0.41 -5.75 2.33
CA PRO A 100 1.27 -6.61 1.55
C PRO A 100 2.31 -7.33 2.42
N ILE A 101 2.78 -8.46 1.92
CA ILE A 101 4.00 -9.11 2.40
C ILE A 101 5.11 -8.71 1.43
N ILE A 102 6.16 -8.07 1.91
CA ILE A 102 7.29 -7.61 1.09
C ILE A 102 8.54 -8.38 1.49
N ARG A 103 9.17 -9.11 0.57
CA ARG A 103 10.34 -9.95 0.83
C ARG A 103 10.17 -10.86 2.06
N GLY A 104 8.97 -11.44 2.24
CA GLY A 104 8.63 -12.30 3.37
C GLY A 104 8.32 -11.57 4.69
N GLN A 105 8.38 -10.25 4.72
CA GLN A 105 8.02 -9.47 5.89
C GLN A 105 6.55 -9.07 5.86
N ASP A 106 5.79 -9.48 6.87
CA ASP A 106 4.41 -9.00 7.07
C ASP A 106 4.42 -7.51 7.43
N THR A 107 3.90 -6.69 6.54
CA THR A 107 3.94 -5.24 6.69
C THR A 107 2.98 -4.70 7.76
N GLN A 108 2.03 -5.53 8.24
CA GLN A 108 1.20 -5.19 9.40
C GLN A 108 2.04 -5.04 10.68
N GLY A 109 3.19 -5.70 10.70
CA GLY A 109 4.07 -5.73 11.85
C GLY A 109 3.80 -6.94 12.76
N PRO A 110 4.51 -7.02 13.89
CA PRO A 110 4.49 -8.18 14.78
C PRO A 110 3.18 -8.33 15.56
N ASN A 111 2.51 -7.23 15.89
CA ASN A 111 1.18 -7.26 16.50
C ASN A 111 0.14 -7.26 15.37
N ASN A 112 -0.54 -8.38 15.17
CA ASN A 112 -1.61 -8.53 14.21
C ASN A 112 -2.85 -9.18 14.83
N GLY A 113 -3.99 -9.16 14.13
CA GLY A 113 -5.25 -9.67 14.63
C GLY A 113 -5.66 -9.01 15.95
N GLN A 114 -6.07 -9.81 16.93
CA GLN A 114 -6.53 -9.30 18.24
C GLN A 114 -5.42 -8.63 19.06
N ASN A 115 -4.15 -8.98 18.83
CA ASN A 115 -3.03 -8.41 19.57
C ASN A 115 -2.85 -6.90 19.37
N VAL A 116 -3.33 -6.37 18.25
CA VAL A 116 -3.32 -4.94 17.97
C VAL A 116 -4.02 -4.14 19.08
N PHE A 117 -5.16 -4.64 19.58
CA PHE A 117 -5.93 -3.96 20.63
C PHE A 117 -5.23 -3.94 21.99
N TRP A 118 -4.36 -4.90 22.29
CA TRP A 118 -3.65 -4.91 23.58
C TRP A 118 -2.26 -4.29 23.49
N GLY A 119 -1.57 -4.55 22.39
CA GLY A 119 -0.19 -4.14 22.23
C GLY A 119 0.02 -2.89 21.38
N GLY A 120 -1.02 -2.38 20.72
CA GLY A 120 -0.89 -1.32 19.72
C GLY A 120 -0.22 -1.81 18.43
N THR A 121 -0.09 -0.91 17.47
CA THR A 121 0.41 -1.20 16.11
C THR A 121 1.89 -0.85 15.97
N VAL A 122 2.66 -1.68 15.27
CA VAL A 122 4.08 -1.46 14.91
C VAL A 122 4.29 -1.91 13.45
N PRO A 123 3.77 -1.19 12.45
CA PRO A 123 3.88 -1.58 11.03
C PRO A 123 5.33 -1.68 10.57
N ARG A 124 5.60 -2.52 9.55
CA ARG A 124 6.93 -2.68 8.92
C ARG A 124 7.06 -2.03 7.55
N ALA A 125 5.96 -1.65 6.93
CA ALA A 125 5.98 -0.83 5.73
C ALA A 125 5.10 0.39 5.91
N THR A 126 5.37 1.41 5.11
CA THR A 126 4.52 2.58 5.00
C THR A 126 3.88 2.63 3.63
N ILE A 127 2.63 3.10 3.58
CA ILE A 127 2.00 3.61 2.36
C ILE A 127 1.95 5.12 2.53
N ASN A 128 2.58 5.83 1.62
CA ASN A 128 2.62 7.29 1.61
C ASN A 128 1.74 7.77 0.45
N LEU A 129 0.64 8.43 0.77
CA LEU A 129 -0.29 9.02 -0.18
C LEU A 129 -0.11 10.55 -0.17
N ASP A 130 0.51 11.13 -1.21
CA ASP A 130 0.82 12.55 -1.34
C ASP A 130 1.56 13.14 -0.11
N GLY A 131 2.35 12.33 0.60
CA GLY A 131 3.05 12.73 1.84
C GLY A 131 2.36 12.31 3.13
N HIS A 132 1.09 11.88 3.09
CA HIS A 132 0.42 11.28 4.24
C HIS A 132 0.87 9.83 4.42
N TYR A 133 1.52 9.54 5.56
CA TYR A 133 1.82 8.17 5.97
C TYR A 133 0.56 7.53 6.54
N LEU A 134 -0.05 6.61 5.78
CA LEU A 134 -1.25 5.90 6.20
C LEU A 134 -0.99 5.18 7.53
N ASN A 135 -1.89 5.33 8.48
CA ASN A 135 -1.82 4.58 9.71
C ASN A 135 -2.19 3.10 9.49
N TYR A 136 -1.99 2.26 10.51
CA TYR A 136 -2.30 0.84 10.45
C TYR A 136 -3.74 0.57 9.97
N ASN A 137 -4.71 1.29 10.53
CA ASN A 137 -6.12 1.07 10.23
C ASN A 137 -6.46 1.50 8.79
N GLU A 138 -5.87 2.61 8.31
CA GLU A 138 -6.03 3.05 6.92
C GLU A 138 -5.44 2.03 5.93
N MET A 139 -4.26 1.46 6.23
CA MET A 139 -3.65 0.42 5.38
C MET A 139 -4.46 -0.86 5.39
N PHE A 140 -5.01 -1.22 6.53
CA PHE A 140 -5.62 -2.53 6.75
C PHE A 140 -7.11 -2.55 6.47
N PHE A 141 -7.84 -1.51 6.87
CA PHE A 141 -9.30 -1.44 6.74
C PHE A 141 -9.76 -0.42 5.69
N GLY A 142 -8.91 0.51 5.29
CA GLY A 142 -9.19 1.46 4.24
C GLY A 142 -9.02 0.86 2.84
N ALA A 143 -9.71 1.45 1.86
CA ALA A 143 -9.53 1.13 0.45
C ALA A 143 -8.89 2.33 -0.24
N THR A 144 -7.57 2.29 -0.45
CA THR A 144 -6.86 3.34 -1.19
C THR A 144 -7.18 3.20 -2.68
N SER A 145 -7.97 4.16 -3.20
CA SER A 145 -8.39 4.20 -4.60
C SER A 145 -7.22 4.49 -5.53
N VAL A 146 -7.27 3.92 -6.73
CA VAL A 146 -6.36 4.28 -7.83
C VAL A 146 -6.94 5.33 -8.78
N TRP A 147 -8.12 5.88 -8.49
CA TRP A 147 -8.69 6.97 -9.26
C TRP A 147 -7.88 8.24 -9.11
N ASP A 148 -7.59 8.87 -10.24
CA ASP A 148 -6.84 10.11 -10.27
C ASP A 148 -5.43 10.01 -9.67
N VAL A 149 -4.83 8.82 -9.73
CA VAL A 149 -3.45 8.55 -9.36
C VAL A 149 -2.54 8.79 -10.56
N ASP A 150 -1.40 9.43 -10.32
CA ASP A 150 -0.37 9.70 -11.32
C ASP A 150 0.66 8.56 -11.38
N SER A 151 1.14 8.12 -10.20
CA SER A 151 2.11 7.04 -10.12
C SER A 151 1.99 6.25 -8.82
N ILE A 152 2.41 4.99 -8.87
CA ILE A 152 2.60 4.13 -7.70
C ILE A 152 4.01 3.56 -7.76
N GLU A 153 4.79 3.79 -6.71
CA GLU A 153 6.15 3.30 -6.56
C GLU A 153 6.18 2.27 -5.42
N VAL A 154 6.71 1.08 -5.68
CA VAL A 154 6.83 0.01 -4.69
C VAL A 154 8.29 -0.26 -4.41
N PHE A 155 8.79 0.27 -3.31
CA PHE A 155 10.12 0.02 -2.81
C PHE A 155 10.17 -1.25 -1.98
N ARG A 156 11.15 -2.09 -2.22
CA ARG A 156 11.41 -3.34 -1.50
C ARG A 156 12.72 -3.26 -0.72
N GLY A 157 12.70 -3.79 0.49
CA GLY A 157 13.80 -3.62 1.44
C GLY A 157 13.78 -2.28 2.17
N PRO A 158 14.69 -2.07 3.13
CA PRO A 158 14.64 -0.94 4.03
C PRO A 158 14.66 0.42 3.35
N GLN A 159 13.63 1.22 3.59
CA GLN A 159 13.52 2.63 3.18
C GLN A 159 13.59 3.59 4.38
N THR A 160 14.10 3.09 5.49
CA THR A 160 14.12 3.84 6.76
C THR A 160 14.94 5.12 6.72
N THR A 161 15.96 5.21 5.86
CA THR A 161 16.74 6.46 5.69
C THR A 161 15.87 7.58 5.11
N SER A 162 15.07 7.31 4.08
CA SER A 162 14.22 8.31 3.42
C SER A 162 12.85 8.43 4.07
N GLN A 163 12.17 7.31 4.36
CA GLN A 163 10.79 7.28 4.84
C GLN A 163 10.66 7.21 6.36
N GLY A 164 11.71 6.82 7.09
CA GLY A 164 11.75 6.78 8.53
C GLY A 164 11.18 5.54 9.16
N ALA A 165 10.55 5.68 10.32
CA ALA A 165 9.91 4.57 11.02
C ALA A 165 8.85 3.88 10.15
N ASN A 166 8.60 2.58 10.42
CA ASN A 166 7.65 1.75 9.68
C ASN A 166 8.00 1.55 8.20
N ALA A 167 9.28 1.58 7.83
CA ALA A 167 9.73 1.36 6.45
C ALA A 167 10.86 0.32 6.37
N ILE A 168 10.92 -0.63 7.31
CA ILE A 168 11.95 -1.67 7.37
C ILE A 168 11.77 -2.73 6.28
N ALA A 169 10.53 -3.07 5.93
CA ALA A 169 10.20 -4.00 4.85
C ALA A 169 10.18 -3.33 3.47
N GLY A 170 9.80 -2.06 3.42
CA GLY A 170 9.66 -1.30 2.19
C GLY A 170 8.74 -0.09 2.35
N ALA A 171 8.44 0.55 1.22
CA ALA A 171 7.52 1.67 1.16
C ALA A 171 6.72 1.63 -0.15
N ILE A 172 5.47 2.05 -0.09
CA ILE A 172 4.60 2.23 -1.25
C ILE A 172 4.27 3.72 -1.32
N ILE A 173 4.67 4.36 -2.39
CA ILE A 173 4.43 5.78 -2.60
C ILE A 173 3.35 5.92 -3.66
N VAL A 174 2.30 6.65 -3.33
CA VAL A 174 1.16 6.89 -4.20
C VAL A 174 1.08 8.39 -4.43
N ASN A 175 1.38 8.81 -5.63
CA ASN A 175 1.28 10.20 -6.05
C ASN A 175 -0.03 10.38 -6.82
N THR A 176 -0.85 11.34 -6.43
CA THR A 176 -2.07 11.67 -7.15
C THR A 176 -1.87 12.90 -8.01
N LYS A 177 -2.66 13.02 -9.07
CA LYS A 177 -2.53 14.13 -10.02
C LYS A 177 -2.69 15.48 -9.34
N ASP A 178 -1.87 16.43 -9.76
CA ASP A 178 -1.91 17.80 -9.28
C ASP A 178 -2.87 18.68 -10.08
N PRO A 179 -3.29 19.86 -9.54
CA PRO A 179 -4.07 20.83 -10.28
C PRO A 179 -3.33 21.35 -11.52
N THR A 180 -4.07 21.55 -12.60
CA THR A 180 -3.55 22.07 -13.87
C THR A 180 -4.13 23.45 -14.17
N PHE A 181 -3.38 24.29 -14.87
CA PHE A 181 -3.89 25.57 -15.37
C PHE A 181 -4.64 25.44 -16.71
N SER A 182 -4.72 24.22 -17.25
CA SER A 182 -5.60 23.86 -18.35
C SER A 182 -6.83 23.15 -17.83
N PRO A 183 -8.05 23.49 -18.30
CA PRO A 183 -9.24 22.75 -17.92
C PRO A 183 -9.14 21.27 -18.31
N GLU A 184 -9.40 20.39 -17.38
CA GLU A 184 -9.41 18.94 -17.55
C GLU A 184 -10.60 18.34 -16.82
N ALA A 185 -11.20 17.31 -17.38
CA ALA A 185 -12.21 16.50 -16.72
C ALA A 185 -12.01 15.02 -17.07
N ALA A 186 -12.30 14.15 -16.12
CA ALA A 186 -12.32 12.71 -16.34
C ALA A 186 -13.50 12.08 -15.60
N TYR A 187 -14.08 11.03 -16.18
CA TYR A 187 -15.15 10.27 -15.54
C TYR A 187 -15.00 8.78 -15.82
N GLN A 188 -15.60 7.98 -14.94
CA GLN A 188 -15.71 6.54 -15.07
C GLN A 188 -17.02 6.07 -14.43
N ALA A 189 -17.68 5.12 -15.09
CA ALA A 189 -18.79 4.37 -14.51
C ALA A 189 -18.63 2.89 -14.88
N GLU A 190 -18.84 1.99 -13.91
CA GLU A 190 -18.60 0.56 -14.06
C GLU A 190 -19.62 -0.24 -13.26
N ILE A 191 -20.02 -1.39 -13.81
CA ILE A 191 -20.83 -2.41 -13.16
C ILE A 191 -20.24 -3.80 -13.43
N GLY A 192 -20.44 -4.74 -12.53
CA GLY A 192 -19.92 -6.11 -12.70
C GLY A 192 -20.52 -7.13 -11.74
N SER A 193 -19.90 -8.30 -11.66
CA SER A 193 -20.27 -9.40 -10.79
C SER A 193 -20.28 -8.99 -9.33
N TYR A 194 -21.04 -9.70 -8.49
CA TYR A 194 -21.23 -9.36 -7.07
C TYR A 194 -21.75 -7.95 -6.85
N HIS A 195 -22.68 -7.51 -7.71
CA HIS A 195 -23.23 -6.16 -7.73
C HIS A 195 -22.16 -5.07 -7.66
N SER A 196 -20.96 -5.37 -8.19
CA SER A 196 -19.90 -4.38 -8.18
C SER A 196 -20.31 -3.16 -9.00
N ARG A 197 -20.02 -2.00 -8.45
CA ARG A 197 -20.35 -0.70 -9.04
C ARG A 197 -19.26 0.30 -8.71
N ARG A 198 -18.93 1.15 -9.67
CA ARG A 198 -18.01 2.25 -9.47
C ARG A 198 -18.50 3.48 -10.22
N SER A 199 -18.33 4.64 -9.61
CA SER A 199 -18.60 5.92 -10.22
C SER A 199 -17.53 6.90 -9.78
N SER A 200 -16.84 7.49 -10.75
CA SER A 200 -15.69 8.36 -10.47
C SER A 200 -15.74 9.60 -11.36
N ILE A 201 -15.32 10.72 -10.80
CA ILE A 201 -15.18 12.00 -11.52
C ILE A 201 -13.92 12.71 -11.02
N ALA A 202 -13.22 13.39 -11.92
CA ALA A 202 -12.17 14.34 -11.61
C ALA A 202 -12.31 15.56 -12.50
N VAL A 203 -12.09 16.74 -11.93
CA VAL A 203 -12.06 18.01 -12.66
C VAL A 203 -10.88 18.84 -12.18
N SER A 204 -10.21 19.52 -13.09
CA SER A 204 -9.08 20.40 -12.79
C SER A 204 -9.13 21.63 -13.70
N GLY A 205 -8.56 22.74 -13.23
CA GLY A 205 -8.44 23.94 -14.03
C GLY A 205 -8.06 25.19 -13.25
N PRO A 206 -7.84 26.31 -13.94
CA PRO A 206 -7.51 27.58 -13.34
C PRO A 206 -8.72 28.15 -12.58
N LEU A 207 -8.47 28.59 -11.34
CA LEU A 207 -9.43 29.32 -10.52
C LEU A 207 -9.17 30.85 -10.59
N ALA A 208 -7.90 31.21 -10.76
CA ALA A 208 -7.40 32.56 -10.96
C ALA A 208 -6.03 32.46 -11.68
N PRO A 209 -5.44 33.59 -12.14
CA PRO A 209 -4.16 33.55 -12.86
C PRO A 209 -3.04 32.75 -12.15
N ASP A 210 -2.96 32.86 -10.83
CA ASP A 210 -1.94 32.20 -10.00
C ASP A 210 -2.48 30.99 -9.25
N PHE A 211 -3.75 30.61 -9.41
CA PHE A 211 -4.40 29.53 -8.68
C PHE A 211 -5.02 28.50 -9.61
N ALA A 212 -4.74 27.25 -9.36
CA ALA A 212 -5.40 26.11 -9.99
C ALA A 212 -6.02 25.19 -8.93
N GLY A 213 -7.13 24.55 -9.28
CA GLY A 213 -7.83 23.63 -8.40
C GLY A 213 -8.07 22.29 -9.06
N ARG A 214 -8.13 21.22 -8.25
CA ARG A 214 -8.51 19.88 -8.68
C ARG A 214 -9.44 19.25 -7.66
N LEU A 215 -10.50 18.62 -8.13
CA LEU A 215 -11.43 17.82 -7.33
C LEU A 215 -11.55 16.44 -7.95
N ALA A 216 -11.32 15.39 -7.16
CA ALA A 216 -11.52 14.01 -7.56
C ALA A 216 -12.41 13.29 -6.55
N VAL A 217 -13.40 12.56 -7.03
CA VAL A 217 -14.30 11.73 -6.22
C VAL A 217 -14.41 10.36 -6.86
N ASP A 218 -14.28 9.32 -6.04
CA ASP A 218 -14.40 7.93 -6.44
C ASP A 218 -15.26 7.17 -5.44
N TYR A 219 -16.34 6.57 -5.90
CA TYR A 219 -17.15 5.65 -5.13
C TYR A 219 -17.05 4.27 -5.76
N ALA A 220 -16.71 3.28 -4.96
CA ALA A 220 -16.65 1.88 -5.37
C ALA A 220 -17.34 0.99 -4.33
N GLY A 221 -18.01 -0.06 -4.78
CA GLY A 221 -18.65 -1.03 -3.89
C GLY A 221 -18.90 -2.36 -4.57
N ARG A 222 -18.98 -3.42 -3.78
CA ARG A 222 -19.39 -4.77 -4.18
C ARG A 222 -19.88 -5.55 -2.99
N ASP A 223 -20.66 -6.57 -3.24
CA ASP A 223 -21.01 -7.57 -2.24
C ASP A 223 -19.80 -8.49 -1.98
N THR A 224 -19.79 -9.16 -0.82
CA THR A 224 -18.87 -10.27 -0.57
C THR A 224 -19.19 -11.44 -1.51
N PHE A 225 -18.16 -12.23 -1.85
CA PHE A 225 -18.34 -13.48 -2.60
C PHE A 225 -18.46 -14.71 -1.70
N ILE A 226 -18.50 -14.52 -0.38
CA ILE A 226 -18.69 -15.59 0.61
C ILE A 226 -20.17 -15.73 0.95
N ASP A 227 -20.66 -16.97 0.93
CA ASP A 227 -22.02 -17.30 1.35
C ASP A 227 -22.00 -17.80 2.81
N TYR A 228 -22.75 -17.12 3.69
CA TYR A 228 -22.86 -17.51 5.09
C TYR A 228 -24.02 -18.48 5.27
N ASP A 229 -23.71 -19.79 5.19
CA ASP A 229 -24.66 -20.90 5.16
C ASP A 229 -25.16 -21.38 6.52
N ASN A 230 -24.68 -20.78 7.63
CA ASN A 230 -25.11 -21.15 8.96
C ASN A 230 -26.53 -20.64 9.25
N PRO A 231 -27.51 -21.53 9.56
CA PRO A 231 -28.89 -21.09 9.90
C PRO A 231 -28.99 -20.14 11.10
N LYS A 232 -27.93 -20.04 11.90
CA LYS A 232 -27.83 -19.12 13.05
C LYS A 232 -27.00 -17.90 12.73
N PHE A 233 -26.61 -17.71 11.49
CA PHE A 233 -25.88 -16.51 11.08
C PHE A 233 -26.76 -15.28 11.37
N GLN A 234 -26.18 -14.32 12.06
CA GLN A 234 -26.85 -13.08 12.42
C GLN A 234 -26.06 -11.93 11.79
N ASP A 235 -26.69 -11.26 10.90
CA ASP A 235 -26.19 -10.04 10.33
C ASP A 235 -26.17 -8.88 11.34
N SER A 236 -27.00 -8.90 12.34
CA SER A 236 -26.97 -8.11 13.60
C SER A 236 -26.47 -6.66 13.45
N GLY A 237 -26.73 -6.02 12.30
CA GLY A 237 -26.27 -4.66 11.97
C GLY A 237 -24.84 -4.58 11.44
N THR A 238 -24.17 -5.71 11.21
CA THR A 238 -22.94 -5.75 10.44
C THR A 238 -23.27 -5.65 8.96
N ASP A 239 -22.46 -4.92 8.21
CA ASP A 239 -22.56 -4.83 6.75
C ASP A 239 -21.41 -5.62 6.14
N GLN A 240 -21.74 -6.69 5.39
CA GLN A 240 -20.75 -7.56 4.75
C GLN A 240 -20.31 -7.06 3.39
N ASP A 241 -20.81 -5.90 2.94
CA ASP A 241 -20.46 -5.31 1.67
C ASP A 241 -19.17 -4.50 1.75
N PHE A 242 -18.42 -4.50 0.67
CA PHE A 242 -17.31 -3.59 0.48
C PHE A 242 -17.81 -2.29 -0.11
N ARG A 243 -17.54 -1.17 0.56
CA ARG A 243 -17.82 0.17 0.09
C ARG A 243 -16.65 1.08 0.39
N ALA A 244 -16.34 1.97 -0.53
CA ALA A 244 -15.36 3.02 -0.33
C ALA A 244 -15.77 4.29 -1.08
N LEU A 245 -15.77 5.41 -0.38
CA LEU A 245 -15.84 6.74 -0.94
C LEU A 245 -14.51 7.44 -0.70
N ASN A 246 -13.85 7.84 -1.77
CA ASN A 246 -12.64 8.65 -1.72
C ASN A 246 -12.91 9.99 -2.37
N ALA A 247 -12.73 11.08 -1.65
CA ALA A 247 -12.84 12.43 -2.17
C ALA A 247 -11.56 13.20 -1.88
N ARG A 248 -11.03 13.92 -2.86
CA ARG A 248 -9.82 14.71 -2.73
C ARG A 248 -9.98 16.05 -3.44
N ALA A 249 -9.60 17.12 -2.74
CA ALA A 249 -9.52 18.46 -3.27
C ALA A 249 -8.09 18.96 -3.12
N LYS A 250 -7.53 19.50 -4.20
CA LYS A 250 -6.21 20.16 -4.21
C LYS A 250 -6.35 21.60 -4.69
N LEU A 251 -5.60 22.50 -4.08
CA LEU A 251 -5.43 23.88 -4.49
C LEU A 251 -3.94 24.16 -4.66
N LEU A 252 -3.52 24.57 -5.84
CA LEU A 252 -2.16 24.93 -6.18
C LEU A 252 -2.09 26.46 -6.34
N TRP A 253 -1.11 27.08 -5.70
CA TRP A 253 -0.79 28.49 -5.79
C TRP A 253 0.64 28.70 -6.26
N LEU A 254 0.79 29.35 -7.41
CA LEU A 254 2.07 29.72 -8.05
C LEU A 254 2.09 31.26 -8.21
N PRO A 255 2.44 32.03 -7.16
CA PRO A 255 2.35 33.47 -7.21
C PRO A 255 3.33 34.08 -8.21
N SER A 256 2.81 34.76 -9.21
CA SER A 256 3.63 35.48 -10.22
C SER A 256 4.51 36.58 -9.61
N GLY A 257 4.09 37.15 -8.45
CA GLY A 257 4.84 38.16 -7.71
C GLY A 257 5.98 37.61 -6.84
N ILE A 258 6.12 36.28 -6.68
CA ILE A 258 7.17 35.62 -5.90
C ILE A 258 7.69 34.44 -6.70
N PRO A 259 8.58 34.66 -7.69
CA PRO A 259 9.11 33.58 -8.51
C PRO A 259 9.75 32.49 -7.64
N GLY A 260 9.57 31.23 -8.03
CA GLY A 260 10.10 30.06 -7.31
C GLY A 260 9.28 29.61 -6.11
N LEU A 261 8.22 30.34 -5.69
CA LEU A 261 7.32 29.89 -4.65
C LEU A 261 6.20 29.02 -5.23
N GLU A 262 6.03 27.86 -4.64
CA GLU A 262 4.90 26.95 -4.89
C GLU A 262 4.26 26.61 -3.56
N SER A 263 2.93 26.67 -3.48
CA SER A 263 2.18 26.18 -2.32
C SER A 263 1.00 25.33 -2.79
N LYS A 264 0.87 24.16 -2.20
CA LYS A 264 -0.20 23.21 -2.52
C LYS A 264 -0.91 22.77 -1.24
N PHE A 265 -2.22 22.96 -1.20
CA PHE A 265 -3.07 22.44 -0.14
C PHE A 265 -3.85 21.24 -0.68
N THR A 266 -3.82 20.12 0.05
CA THR A 266 -4.60 18.93 -0.25
C THR A 266 -5.50 18.60 0.93
N PHE A 267 -6.78 18.40 0.66
CA PHE A 267 -7.73 17.80 1.59
C PHE A 267 -8.24 16.50 1.01
N SER A 268 -8.24 15.44 1.80
CA SER A 268 -8.80 14.14 1.42
C SER A 268 -9.72 13.60 2.50
N HIS A 269 -10.79 12.95 2.04
CA HIS A 269 -11.77 12.23 2.85
C HIS A 269 -11.89 10.82 2.31
N ASN A 270 -11.79 9.84 3.20
CA ASN A 270 -12.01 8.43 2.92
C ASN A 270 -13.06 7.91 3.90
N ASP A 271 -14.14 7.33 3.38
CA ASP A 271 -15.13 6.56 4.12
C ASP A 271 -15.18 5.15 3.53
N SER A 272 -15.04 4.13 4.34
CA SER A 272 -15.02 2.75 3.86
C SER A 272 -15.70 1.80 4.84
N ASN A 273 -16.31 0.74 4.29
CA ASN A 273 -16.88 -0.38 5.03
C ASN A 273 -16.46 -1.69 4.38
N ARG A 274 -16.25 -2.72 5.21
CA ARG A 274 -15.90 -4.08 4.74
C ARG A 274 -16.05 -5.12 5.86
N PRO A 275 -16.23 -6.41 5.51
CA PRO A 275 -16.10 -7.50 6.48
C PRO A 275 -14.65 -7.65 6.96
N THR A 276 -14.48 -8.32 8.10
CA THR A 276 -13.14 -8.62 8.65
C THR A 276 -12.31 -9.44 7.65
N GLN A 277 -12.92 -10.40 6.97
CA GLN A 277 -12.23 -11.25 5.97
C GLN A 277 -13.25 -11.86 4.99
N GLU A 278 -12.76 -12.26 3.83
CA GLU A 278 -13.48 -13.12 2.89
C GLU A 278 -12.85 -14.51 2.94
N ALA A 279 -13.31 -15.32 3.89
CA ALA A 279 -12.80 -16.66 4.11
C ALA A 279 -13.89 -17.71 3.95
N ALA A 280 -13.52 -18.88 3.45
CA ALA A 280 -14.39 -20.04 3.31
C ALA A 280 -14.07 -21.12 4.34
N THR A 281 -15.06 -21.94 4.69
CA THR A 281 -14.89 -23.19 5.44
C THR A 281 -14.80 -24.37 4.48
N ARG A 282 -14.28 -25.52 4.94
CA ARG A 282 -14.22 -26.73 4.09
C ARG A 282 -15.61 -27.24 3.68
N PRO A 283 -15.81 -27.59 2.39
CA PRO A 283 -14.87 -27.54 1.27
C PRO A 283 -14.72 -26.10 0.74
N PHE A 284 -13.48 -25.59 0.68
CA PHE A 284 -13.17 -24.18 0.43
C PHE A 284 -13.65 -23.68 -0.95
N ASP A 285 -13.66 -24.53 -1.96
CA ASP A 285 -14.08 -24.21 -3.33
C ASP A 285 -15.57 -23.85 -3.46
N LYS A 286 -16.36 -24.14 -2.43
CA LYS A 286 -17.78 -23.75 -2.36
C LYS A 286 -17.96 -22.27 -2.02
N LEU A 287 -16.98 -21.65 -1.35
CA LEU A 287 -17.01 -20.28 -0.86
C LEU A 287 -18.08 -20.06 0.24
N ASP A 288 -18.48 -21.15 0.93
CA ASP A 288 -19.41 -21.10 2.05
C ASP A 288 -18.65 -20.87 3.37
N HIS A 289 -19.25 -20.16 4.29
CA HIS A 289 -18.69 -19.94 5.64
C HIS A 289 -19.72 -20.25 6.73
N ARG A 290 -19.32 -21.09 7.70
CA ARG A 290 -20.21 -21.62 8.77
C ARG A 290 -20.19 -20.83 10.06
N SER A 291 -19.64 -19.63 10.07
CA SER A 291 -19.69 -18.76 11.24
C SER A 291 -21.13 -18.35 11.57
N THR A 292 -21.36 -18.05 12.83
CA THR A 292 -22.63 -17.44 13.29
C THR A 292 -22.61 -15.92 13.16
N THR A 293 -21.44 -15.30 12.97
CA THR A 293 -21.25 -13.86 12.81
C THR A 293 -19.99 -13.60 11.97
N MET A 294 -19.96 -12.50 11.25
CA MET A 294 -18.77 -11.93 10.63
C MET A 294 -18.71 -10.45 10.98
N PRO A 295 -17.69 -10.01 11.73
CA PRO A 295 -17.57 -8.59 12.07
C PRO A 295 -17.30 -7.73 10.85
N SER A 296 -17.91 -6.54 10.82
CA SER A 296 -17.61 -5.50 9.84
C SER A 296 -16.79 -4.36 10.46
N TRP A 297 -16.12 -3.60 9.57
CA TRP A 297 -15.27 -2.48 9.92
C TRP A 297 -15.70 -1.27 9.11
N GLU A 298 -16.09 -0.21 9.80
CA GLU A 298 -16.35 1.10 9.22
C GLU A 298 -15.19 2.03 9.57
N GLN A 299 -14.71 2.77 8.60
CA GLN A 299 -13.62 3.74 8.78
C GLN A 299 -13.96 5.06 8.11
N ASP A 300 -13.73 6.15 8.83
CA ASP A 300 -13.74 7.52 8.33
C ASP A 300 -12.39 8.17 8.60
N THR A 301 -11.77 8.76 7.57
CA THR A 301 -10.50 9.47 7.71
C THR A 301 -10.52 10.78 6.92
N ASN A 302 -10.12 11.84 7.60
CA ASN A 302 -9.97 13.19 7.03
C ASN A 302 -8.52 13.63 7.17
N THR A 303 -7.88 13.99 6.06
CA THR A 303 -6.47 14.40 6.03
C THR A 303 -6.33 15.75 5.33
N SER A 304 -5.56 16.64 5.95
CA SER A 304 -5.16 17.93 5.37
C SER A 304 -3.63 17.97 5.27
N ILE A 305 -3.11 18.37 4.11
CA ILE A 305 -1.69 18.50 3.83
C ILE A 305 -1.44 19.89 3.23
N LEU A 306 -0.44 20.58 3.73
CA LEU A 306 0.07 21.82 3.16
C LEU A 306 1.52 21.62 2.77
N ASP A 307 1.80 21.68 1.48
CA ASP A 307 3.14 21.70 0.91
C ASP A 307 3.52 23.14 0.57
N VAL A 308 4.74 23.52 0.91
CA VAL A 308 5.33 24.79 0.51
C VAL A 308 6.74 24.52 0.01
N ALA A 309 7.01 24.86 -1.24
CA ALA A 309 8.33 24.78 -1.83
C ALA A 309 8.79 26.17 -2.27
N TYR A 310 10.07 26.43 -2.12
CA TYR A 310 10.68 27.68 -2.58
C TYR A 310 12.02 27.39 -3.24
N ASP A 311 12.08 27.64 -4.53
CA ASP A 311 13.31 27.53 -5.34
C ASP A 311 14.07 28.84 -5.30
N LEU A 312 15.29 28.78 -4.77
CA LEU A 312 16.21 29.91 -4.76
C LEU A 312 17.04 29.91 -6.06
N ASP A 313 17.38 31.10 -6.56
CA ASP A 313 18.14 31.29 -7.82
C ASP A 313 19.51 30.59 -7.88
N ASN A 314 20.00 30.09 -6.75
CA ASN A 314 21.30 29.43 -6.60
C ASN A 314 21.24 27.88 -6.59
N GLY A 315 20.12 27.29 -7.03
CA GLY A 315 19.93 25.84 -7.07
C GLY A 315 19.64 25.21 -5.71
N ILE A 316 19.25 26.00 -4.73
CA ILE A 316 18.76 25.52 -3.42
C ILE A 316 17.24 25.52 -3.46
N ARG A 317 16.62 24.41 -3.10
CA ARG A 317 15.17 24.28 -2.89
C ARG A 317 14.88 24.05 -1.42
N LEU A 318 14.03 24.88 -0.85
CA LEU A 318 13.44 24.70 0.47
C LEU A 318 12.08 24.05 0.32
N PHE A 319 11.77 23.09 1.17
CA PHE A 319 10.49 22.40 1.18
C PHE A 319 9.99 22.20 2.61
N ASN A 320 8.72 22.48 2.84
CA ASN A 320 8.03 22.14 4.06
C ASN A 320 6.69 21.48 3.78
N GLN A 321 6.41 20.39 4.47
CA GLN A 321 5.11 19.73 4.46
C GLN A 321 4.56 19.65 5.87
N ALA A 322 3.39 20.22 6.08
CA ALA A 322 2.63 20.10 7.31
C ALA A 322 1.38 19.24 7.05
N GLN A 323 1.10 18.31 7.95
CA GLN A 323 -0.02 17.39 7.80
C GLN A 323 -0.77 17.24 9.11
N TYR A 324 -2.12 17.10 8.99
CA TYR A 324 -3.00 16.75 10.09
C TYR A 324 -4.06 15.75 9.60
N SER A 325 -4.25 14.65 10.33
CA SER A 325 -5.30 13.68 10.03
C SER A 325 -6.09 13.28 11.27
N LEU A 326 -7.37 13.01 11.03
CA LEU A 326 -8.34 12.46 11.98
C LEU A 326 -8.89 11.17 11.39
N SER A 327 -8.84 10.09 12.14
CA SER A 327 -9.39 8.80 11.73
C SER A 327 -10.25 8.22 12.84
N SER A 328 -11.41 7.67 12.49
CA SER A 328 -12.25 6.87 13.37
C SER A 328 -12.53 5.53 12.72
N VAL A 329 -12.47 4.47 13.52
CA VAL A 329 -12.72 3.10 13.08
C VAL A 329 -13.68 2.46 14.06
N HIS A 330 -14.74 1.87 13.52
CA HIS A 330 -15.75 1.11 14.29
C HIS A 330 -15.73 -0.33 13.80
N ARG A 331 -15.55 -1.26 14.75
CA ARG A 331 -15.74 -2.68 14.51
C ARG A 331 -17.05 -3.12 15.16
N THR A 332 -17.94 -3.66 14.35
CA THR A 332 -19.23 -4.20 14.79
C THR A 332 -19.23 -5.71 14.61
N THR A 333 -19.57 -6.44 15.67
CA THR A 333 -19.52 -7.92 15.69
C THR A 333 -20.87 -8.58 15.64
N GLY A 334 -21.95 -7.82 15.84
CA GLY A 334 -23.31 -8.33 15.82
C GLY A 334 -24.04 -8.23 17.16
N ALA A 335 -25.09 -9.04 17.35
CA ALA A 335 -25.94 -8.99 18.54
C ALA A 335 -25.14 -9.24 19.82
N GLY A 336 -25.23 -8.31 20.76
CA GLY A 336 -24.55 -8.37 22.05
C GLY A 336 -23.24 -7.64 22.16
N GLY A 337 -22.66 -7.15 21.03
CA GLY A 337 -21.49 -6.29 21.02
C GLY A 337 -20.20 -6.93 21.53
N GLU A 338 -20.15 -8.25 21.64
CA GLU A 338 -18.96 -8.97 22.08
C GLU A 338 -17.91 -8.99 20.97
N GLY A 339 -16.85 -8.22 21.16
CA GLY A 339 -15.81 -7.96 20.15
C GLY A 339 -15.97 -6.62 19.44
N ASP A 340 -16.98 -5.80 19.77
CA ASP A 340 -17.09 -4.44 19.25
C ASP A 340 -15.90 -3.60 19.70
N ALA A 341 -15.42 -2.72 18.81
CA ALA A 341 -14.29 -1.86 19.09
C ALA A 341 -14.47 -0.48 18.46
N ASP A 342 -13.99 0.53 19.18
CA ASP A 342 -13.88 1.90 18.71
C ASP A 342 -12.42 2.35 18.78
N ILE A 343 -11.91 2.92 17.68
CA ILE A 343 -10.56 3.45 17.60
C ILE A 343 -10.65 4.87 17.06
N ARG A 344 -10.09 5.83 17.77
CA ARG A 344 -9.98 7.23 17.34
C ARG A 344 -8.53 7.64 17.31
N GLN A 345 -8.07 8.12 16.17
CA GLN A 345 -6.69 8.52 15.98
C GLN A 345 -6.57 9.95 15.48
N LYS A 346 -5.60 10.67 16.03
CA LYS A 346 -5.17 12.00 15.60
C LYS A 346 -3.69 11.95 15.29
N ASN A 347 -3.30 12.40 14.11
CA ASN A 347 -1.91 12.50 13.71
C ASN A 347 -1.61 13.94 13.28
N ALA A 348 -0.50 14.48 13.74
CA ALA A 348 0.07 15.71 13.23
C ALA A 348 1.54 15.49 12.92
N SER A 349 1.96 15.88 11.72
CA SER A 349 3.37 15.77 11.30
C SER A 349 3.85 17.01 10.56
N ASN A 350 5.16 17.21 10.60
CA ASN A 350 5.84 18.23 9.82
C ASN A 350 7.18 17.68 9.33
N GLU A 351 7.48 17.97 8.07
CA GLU A 351 8.77 17.70 7.47
C GLU A 351 9.31 18.96 6.82
N SER A 352 10.54 19.33 7.15
CA SER A 352 11.27 20.42 6.52
C SER A 352 12.51 19.88 5.85
N ARG A 353 12.75 20.25 4.61
CA ARG A 353 13.90 19.80 3.80
C ARG A 353 14.58 20.98 3.11
N ILE A 354 15.86 20.83 2.93
CA ILE A 354 16.68 21.63 2.02
C ILE A 354 17.34 20.67 1.02
N SER A 355 17.27 20.98 -0.24
CA SER A 355 18.02 20.28 -1.29
C SER A 355 18.86 21.26 -2.09
N PHE A 356 19.94 20.77 -2.66
CA PHE A 356 20.87 21.56 -3.46
C PHE A 356 21.50 20.72 -4.57
N GLY A 357 21.82 21.39 -5.65
CA GLY A 357 22.43 20.82 -6.84
C GLY A 357 21.48 19.91 -7.64
N GLU A 358 21.74 19.82 -8.92
CA GLU A 358 21.04 18.96 -9.87
C GLU A 358 21.70 17.56 -9.90
N GLN A 359 21.07 16.62 -10.59
CA GLN A 359 21.56 15.24 -10.69
C GLN A 359 22.89 15.18 -11.46
N GLU A 360 23.09 16.07 -12.41
CA GLU A 360 24.28 16.20 -13.25
C GLU A 360 25.45 16.91 -12.55
N ASP A 361 25.20 17.55 -11.43
CA ASP A 361 26.23 18.24 -10.67
C ASP A 361 27.22 17.26 -10.03
N ARG A 362 28.44 17.70 -9.80
CA ARG A 362 29.46 16.89 -9.13
C ARG A 362 29.04 16.53 -7.70
N ILE A 363 28.35 17.43 -7.03
CA ILE A 363 27.83 17.25 -5.68
C ILE A 363 26.41 17.77 -5.65
N SER A 364 25.50 16.92 -5.22
CA SER A 364 24.12 17.28 -4.97
C SER A 364 23.61 16.54 -3.74
N GLY A 365 22.59 17.05 -3.07
CA GLY A 365 22.13 16.41 -1.86
C GLY A 365 20.89 17.04 -1.27
N MET A 366 20.47 16.46 -0.15
CA MET A 366 19.38 16.99 0.67
C MET A 366 19.63 16.72 2.15
N GLY A 367 18.99 17.51 3.00
CA GLY A 367 18.91 17.27 4.43
C GLY A 367 17.55 17.70 4.96
N GLY A 368 17.10 17.08 6.04
CA GLY A 368 15.78 17.41 6.57
C GLY A 368 15.54 16.93 7.99
N VAL A 369 14.44 17.41 8.53
CA VAL A 369 13.92 17.05 9.85
C VAL A 369 12.45 16.66 9.69
N TYR A 370 12.08 15.54 10.27
CA TYR A 370 10.71 15.05 10.35
C TYR A 370 10.30 14.92 11.81
N TYR A 371 9.11 15.38 12.13
CA TYR A 371 8.49 15.16 13.43
C TYR A 371 7.03 14.77 13.25
N ALA A 372 6.60 13.76 13.99
CA ALA A 372 5.19 13.36 14.04
C ALA A 372 4.75 13.07 15.47
N ARG A 373 3.48 13.34 15.76
CA ARG A 373 2.80 12.95 16.99
C ARG A 373 1.47 12.30 16.63
N THR A 374 1.33 11.04 17.05
CA THR A 374 0.09 10.29 16.92
C THR A 374 -0.51 10.03 18.28
N ARG A 375 -1.81 10.25 18.44
CA ARG A 375 -2.59 9.87 19.61
C ARG A 375 -3.72 8.96 19.18
N THR A 376 -3.91 7.86 19.90
CA THR A 376 -4.96 6.88 19.63
C THR A 376 -5.67 6.53 20.92
N ASP A 377 -6.99 6.65 20.93
CA ASP A 377 -7.88 6.19 21.99
C ASP A 377 -8.60 4.93 21.47
N GLU A 378 -8.51 3.83 22.20
CA GLU A 378 -9.02 2.54 21.76
C GLU A 378 -9.90 1.90 22.84
N THR A 379 -11.04 1.34 22.44
CA THR A 379 -11.89 0.50 23.28
C THR A 379 -12.20 -0.81 22.58
N LEU A 380 -12.27 -1.89 23.37
CA LEU A 380 -12.65 -3.22 22.91
C LEU A 380 -13.57 -3.88 23.93
N HIS A 381 -14.74 -4.30 23.50
CA HIS A 381 -15.69 -5.08 24.29
C HIS A 381 -15.48 -6.57 24.06
N LEU A 382 -14.56 -7.19 24.80
CA LEU A 382 -14.31 -8.62 24.74
C LEU A 382 -14.23 -9.21 26.15
N ARG A 383 -15.25 -9.95 26.57
CA ARG A 383 -15.45 -10.43 27.94
C ARG A 383 -15.47 -9.31 28.98
N GLY A 384 -15.86 -8.13 28.54
CA GLY A 384 -15.85 -6.86 29.27
C GLY A 384 -15.03 -5.80 28.52
N LEU A 385 -14.99 -4.59 29.08
CA LEU A 385 -14.37 -3.44 28.45
C LEU A 385 -12.86 -3.45 28.69
N SER A 386 -12.08 -3.37 27.62
CA SER A 386 -10.67 -2.97 27.60
C SER A 386 -10.57 -1.58 27.00
N ALA A 387 -9.73 -0.72 27.55
CA ALA A 387 -9.51 0.64 27.04
C ALA A 387 -8.04 1.03 27.15
N PHE A 388 -7.52 1.67 26.11
CA PHE A 388 -6.13 2.08 26.01
C PHE A 388 -6.00 3.45 25.37
N ASP A 389 -5.03 4.22 25.90
CA ASP A 389 -4.53 5.45 25.36
C ASP A 389 -3.09 5.23 24.83
N ASP A 390 -2.82 5.59 23.60
CA ASP A 390 -1.52 5.46 22.96
C ASP A 390 -1.04 6.83 22.48
N THR A 391 0.21 7.16 22.75
CA THR A 391 0.89 8.33 22.18
C THR A 391 2.24 7.92 21.60
N LYS A 392 2.41 8.15 20.30
CA LYS A 392 3.68 7.94 19.59
C LYS A 392 4.25 9.27 19.14
N LYS A 393 5.55 9.46 19.37
CA LYS A 393 6.30 10.61 18.88
C LYS A 393 7.47 10.09 18.08
N ASN A 394 7.61 10.55 16.84
CA ASN A 394 8.65 10.15 15.93
C ASN A 394 9.48 11.38 15.56
N LEU A 395 10.79 11.33 15.76
CA LEU A 395 11.73 12.37 15.33
C LEU A 395 12.74 11.73 14.40
N GLY A 396 12.92 12.31 13.22
CA GLY A 396 13.94 11.90 12.26
C GLY A 396 14.77 13.09 11.79
N VAL A 397 16.09 13.00 11.90
CA VAL A 397 17.02 13.93 11.25
C VAL A 397 17.77 13.16 10.20
N PHE A 398 17.70 13.59 8.95
CA PHE A 398 18.23 12.82 7.83
C PHE A 398 18.92 13.68 6.78
N GLY A 399 19.79 13.04 6.02
CA GLY A 399 20.44 13.66 4.88
C GLY A 399 20.96 12.62 3.90
N GLU A 400 21.10 13.04 2.66
CA GLU A 400 21.68 12.25 1.59
C GLU A 400 22.56 13.14 0.73
N LEU A 401 23.72 12.62 0.36
CA LEU A 401 24.69 13.27 -0.51
C LEU A 401 25.01 12.36 -1.69
N ASN A 402 24.93 12.91 -2.90
CA ASN A 402 25.40 12.29 -4.12
C ASN A 402 26.70 12.95 -4.55
N TYR A 403 27.71 12.14 -4.80
CA TYR A 403 29.02 12.59 -5.26
C TYR A 403 29.42 11.85 -6.53
N ARG A 404 29.49 12.56 -7.64
CA ARG A 404 30.03 12.03 -8.91
C ARG A 404 31.54 11.97 -8.82
N LEU A 405 32.07 10.78 -8.54
CA LEU A 405 33.50 10.51 -8.47
C LEU A 405 34.16 10.71 -9.83
N SER A 406 33.44 10.34 -10.89
CA SER A 406 33.78 10.55 -12.29
C SER A 406 32.51 10.51 -13.16
N ASP A 407 32.63 10.66 -14.48
CA ASP A 407 31.49 10.58 -15.43
C ASP A 407 30.78 9.20 -15.38
N ARG A 408 31.43 8.17 -14.82
CA ARG A 408 30.90 6.82 -14.76
C ARG A 408 30.60 6.34 -13.34
N TRP A 409 31.15 6.97 -12.32
CA TRP A 409 31.01 6.52 -10.93
C TRP A 409 30.28 7.54 -10.09
N THR A 410 29.20 7.12 -9.45
CA THR A 410 28.42 7.92 -8.51
C THR A 410 28.36 7.21 -7.17
N LEU A 411 28.79 7.91 -6.13
CA LEU A 411 28.65 7.49 -4.72
C LEU A 411 27.46 8.23 -4.12
N THR A 412 26.51 7.49 -3.56
CA THR A 412 25.40 8.05 -2.76
C THR A 412 25.56 7.61 -1.32
N THR A 413 25.54 8.57 -0.40
CA THR A 413 25.61 8.29 1.04
C THR A 413 24.43 8.95 1.75
N GLY A 414 23.71 8.20 2.54
CA GLY A 414 22.59 8.69 3.34
C GLY A 414 22.75 8.30 4.81
N LEU A 415 22.24 9.13 5.69
CA LEU A 415 22.18 8.84 7.11
C LEU A 415 20.89 9.41 7.70
N ARG A 416 20.26 8.66 8.59
CA ARG A 416 19.17 9.13 9.43
C ARG A 416 19.44 8.79 10.89
N TYR A 417 19.23 9.74 11.77
CA TYR A 417 18.97 9.48 13.17
C TYR A 417 17.47 9.45 13.39
N GLN A 418 16.99 8.35 13.93
CA GLN A 418 15.58 8.14 14.25
C GLN A 418 15.41 7.98 15.76
N GLU A 419 14.42 8.65 16.34
CA GLU A 419 13.98 8.46 17.71
C GLU A 419 12.46 8.25 17.73
N ASP A 420 12.02 7.17 18.37
CA ASP A 420 10.61 6.79 18.50
C ASP A 420 10.28 6.64 19.99
N ARG A 421 9.41 7.48 20.50
CA ARG A 421 8.88 7.38 21.85
C ARG A 421 7.46 6.85 21.81
N ILE A 422 7.23 5.74 22.50
CA ILE A 422 5.95 5.05 22.59
C ILE A 422 5.49 5.12 24.05
N GLU A 423 4.30 5.65 24.26
CA GLU A 423 3.60 5.72 25.55
C GLU A 423 2.24 5.04 25.35
N ARG A 424 1.98 3.95 26.08
CA ARG A 424 0.71 3.23 26.02
C ARG A 424 0.27 2.87 27.43
N SER A 425 -0.93 3.28 27.81
CA SER A 425 -1.52 3.01 29.11
C SER A 425 -2.96 2.54 28.97
N GLY A 426 -3.43 1.74 29.93
CA GLY A 426 -4.82 1.28 29.92
C GLY A 426 -5.05 0.01 30.69
N ASN A 427 -6.28 -0.51 30.55
CA ASN A 427 -6.73 -1.66 31.27
C ASN A 427 -7.37 -2.69 30.31
N SER A 428 -7.15 -3.96 30.60
CA SER A 428 -7.87 -5.06 29.98
C SER A 428 -8.40 -6.00 31.04
N VAL A 429 -9.63 -6.44 30.88
CA VAL A 429 -10.22 -7.49 31.74
C VAL A 429 -9.50 -8.83 31.63
N LEU A 430 -8.69 -9.00 30.58
CA LEU A 430 -7.90 -10.22 30.33
C LEU A 430 -6.53 -10.19 31.02
N ALA A 431 -6.09 -9.03 31.51
CA ALA A 431 -4.84 -8.86 32.24
C ALA A 431 -5.14 -8.46 33.72
N PRO A 432 -4.46 -9.05 34.72
CA PRO A 432 -4.70 -8.73 36.13
C PRO A 432 -4.11 -7.38 36.55
N ARG A 433 -3.24 -6.80 35.71
CA ARG A 433 -2.58 -5.52 35.99
C ARG A 433 -2.79 -4.56 34.82
N PRO A 434 -3.00 -3.27 35.11
CA PRO A 434 -3.02 -2.24 34.09
C PRO A 434 -1.72 -2.24 33.29
N LEU A 435 -1.80 -1.80 32.03
CA LEU A 435 -0.64 -1.48 31.24
C LEU A 435 -0.20 -0.04 31.55
N ASP A 436 1.10 0.14 31.82
CA ASP A 436 1.77 1.42 31.84
C ASP A 436 3.13 1.19 31.14
N TYR A 437 3.15 1.49 29.84
CA TYR A 437 4.32 1.27 29.00
C TYR A 437 4.82 2.59 28.46
N GLN A 438 6.09 2.88 28.74
CA GLN A 438 6.76 4.04 28.19
C GLN A 438 8.18 3.64 27.81
N LYS A 439 8.53 3.80 26.53
CA LYS A 439 9.87 3.50 26.03
C LYS A 439 10.26 4.40 24.87
N THR A 440 11.53 4.76 24.85
CA THR A 440 12.17 5.47 23.73
C THR A 440 13.15 4.51 23.07
N PHE A 441 13.06 4.43 21.75
CA PHE A 441 13.95 3.68 20.88
C PHE A 441 14.70 4.68 20.00
N SER A 442 15.94 4.38 19.65
CA SER A 442 16.71 5.23 18.73
C SER A 442 17.63 4.40 17.85
N ALA A 443 17.84 4.83 16.62
CA ALA A 443 18.68 4.14 15.66
C ALA A 443 19.41 5.12 14.73
N PHE A 444 20.64 4.76 14.35
CA PHE A 444 21.35 5.31 13.21
C PHE A 444 21.14 4.41 11.99
N LEU A 445 20.69 4.98 10.90
CA LEU A 445 20.21 4.27 9.70
C LEU A 445 21.02 4.73 8.49
N PRO A 446 22.24 4.21 8.29
CA PRO A 446 23.07 4.51 7.14
C PRO A 446 22.54 3.83 5.87
N LYS A 447 22.78 4.48 4.74
CA LYS A 447 22.61 3.98 3.38
C LYS A 447 23.83 4.40 2.56
N VAL A 448 24.45 3.47 1.86
CA VAL A 448 25.57 3.75 0.96
C VAL A 448 25.34 2.97 -0.32
N SER A 449 25.43 3.63 -1.46
CA SER A 449 25.43 2.97 -2.76
C SER A 449 26.55 3.50 -3.66
N LEU A 450 27.10 2.59 -4.46
CA LEU A 450 28.09 2.91 -5.48
C LEU A 450 27.55 2.41 -6.82
N ALA A 451 27.31 3.34 -7.74
CA ALA A 451 26.80 3.08 -9.07
C ALA A 451 27.90 3.28 -10.13
N PHE A 452 27.94 2.41 -11.11
CA PHE A 452 28.84 2.46 -12.27
C PHE A 452 28.01 2.47 -13.56
N ALA A 453 28.08 3.56 -14.31
CA ALA A 453 27.54 3.67 -15.66
C ALA A 453 28.45 2.91 -16.64
N ALA A 454 28.12 1.66 -16.92
CA ALA A 454 28.86 0.82 -17.85
C ALA A 454 28.79 1.40 -19.29
N THR A 455 27.58 1.88 -19.64
CA THR A 455 27.30 2.67 -20.84
C THR A 455 26.32 3.82 -20.45
N PRO A 456 26.02 4.77 -21.36
CA PRO A 456 24.98 5.76 -21.12
C PRO A 456 23.61 5.16 -20.73
N ASP A 457 23.33 3.93 -21.21
CA ASP A 457 22.03 3.26 -21.07
C ASP A 457 22.06 2.09 -20.09
N TRP A 458 23.19 1.82 -19.43
CA TRP A 458 23.32 0.70 -18.52
C TRP A 458 24.14 1.06 -17.28
N THR A 459 23.49 0.99 -16.12
CA THR A 459 24.08 1.21 -14.80
C THR A 459 24.04 -0.09 -13.99
N VAL A 460 25.14 -0.40 -13.31
CA VAL A 460 25.25 -1.47 -12.32
C VAL A 460 25.80 -0.92 -11.02
N GLY A 461 25.51 -1.54 -9.91
CA GLY A 461 26.04 -1.05 -8.63
C GLY A 461 25.71 -1.93 -7.45
N GLY A 462 26.14 -1.47 -6.28
CA GLY A 462 25.87 -2.08 -4.99
C GLY A 462 25.27 -1.06 -4.03
N LEU A 463 24.44 -1.56 -3.12
CA LEU A 463 23.79 -0.81 -2.06
C LEU A 463 23.92 -1.57 -0.74
N VAL A 464 24.25 -0.85 0.32
CA VAL A 464 24.14 -1.33 1.70
C VAL A 464 23.28 -0.36 2.48
N SER A 465 22.28 -0.87 3.20
CA SER A 465 21.39 -0.04 4.02
C SER A 465 21.02 -0.75 5.31
N ARG A 466 20.72 0.03 6.34
CA ARG A 466 20.23 -0.47 7.62
C ARG A 466 18.77 -0.11 7.81
N GLY A 467 17.96 -1.13 8.15
CA GLY A 467 16.56 -0.98 8.54
C GLY A 467 16.37 -1.11 10.05
N TYR A 468 15.28 -0.58 10.54
CA TYR A 468 14.92 -0.58 11.95
C TYR A 468 13.39 -0.53 12.11
N ASN A 469 12.89 -1.28 13.10
CA ASN A 469 11.51 -1.18 13.59
C ASN A 469 11.52 -1.14 15.12
N PRO A 470 10.77 -0.24 15.79
CA PRO A 470 10.79 -0.15 17.24
C PRO A 470 10.21 -1.41 17.90
N GLY A 471 10.56 -1.62 19.15
CA GLY A 471 9.95 -2.65 19.99
C GLY A 471 8.56 -2.20 20.47
N GLY A 472 7.97 -3.01 21.32
CA GLY A 472 6.63 -2.74 21.83
C GLY A 472 6.22 -3.67 22.96
N VAL A 473 4.91 -3.79 23.11
CA VAL A 473 4.27 -4.63 24.11
C VAL A 473 3.20 -5.50 23.45
N SER A 474 2.95 -6.67 23.99
CA SER A 474 1.81 -7.54 23.66
C SER A 474 1.26 -8.18 24.92
N LEU A 475 0.08 -8.77 24.85
CA LEU A 475 -0.51 -9.50 25.97
C LEU A 475 -0.35 -11.00 25.75
N ASN A 476 0.40 -11.67 26.63
CA ASN A 476 0.44 -13.13 26.66
C ASN A 476 -0.76 -13.64 27.47
N LEU A 477 -1.78 -14.14 26.81
CA LEU A 477 -3.00 -14.59 27.49
C LEU A 477 -2.85 -15.92 28.24
N THR A 478 -1.82 -16.71 27.96
CA THR A 478 -1.53 -17.94 28.75
C THR A 478 -1.13 -17.57 30.17
N THR A 479 -0.22 -16.60 30.28
CA THR A 479 0.26 -16.12 31.58
C THR A 479 -0.55 -14.94 32.11
N ARG A 480 -1.41 -14.36 31.26
CA ARG A 480 -2.18 -13.14 31.52
C ARG A 480 -1.30 -11.93 31.89
N ASN A 481 -0.05 -11.91 31.39
CA ASN A 481 0.90 -10.85 31.66
C ASN A 481 1.28 -10.10 30.37
N TRP A 482 1.64 -8.84 30.55
CA TRP A 482 2.24 -8.04 29.48
C TRP A 482 3.61 -8.58 29.11
N ALA A 483 3.82 -8.83 27.84
CA ALA A 483 5.09 -9.27 27.26
C ALA A 483 5.70 -8.10 26.45
N TYR A 484 7.00 -7.87 26.64
CA TYR A 484 7.72 -6.80 25.98
C TYR A 484 8.68 -7.38 24.96
N PHE A 485 8.75 -6.76 23.79
CA PHE A 485 9.66 -7.15 22.74
C PHE A 485 10.60 -6.01 22.35
N LYS A 486 11.79 -6.36 21.87
CA LYS A 486 12.84 -5.42 21.52
C LYS A 486 12.62 -4.88 20.10
N GLU A 487 13.37 -3.82 19.77
CA GLU A 487 13.53 -3.36 18.40
C GLU A 487 14.12 -4.44 17.49
N GLU A 488 13.69 -4.45 16.24
CA GLU A 488 14.20 -5.26 15.15
C GLU A 488 15.12 -4.42 14.26
N THR A 489 16.24 -4.98 13.82
CA THR A 489 17.14 -4.33 12.87
C THR A 489 17.50 -5.27 11.72
N ILE A 490 17.75 -4.67 10.55
CA ILE A 490 18.14 -5.39 9.33
C ILE A 490 19.35 -4.70 8.72
N TRP A 491 20.36 -5.48 8.34
CA TRP A 491 21.32 -5.08 7.34
C TRP A 491 20.92 -5.66 5.99
N ASN A 492 20.79 -4.79 5.00
CA ASN A 492 20.39 -5.14 3.63
C ASN A 492 21.55 -4.85 2.68
N TYR A 493 21.94 -5.85 1.91
CA TYR A 493 23.00 -5.80 0.90
C TYR A 493 22.37 -6.09 -0.44
N GLU A 494 22.54 -5.19 -1.42
CA GLU A 494 21.99 -5.36 -2.76
C GLU A 494 23.03 -5.16 -3.84
N LEU A 495 22.93 -5.94 -4.91
CA LEU A 495 23.53 -5.64 -6.21
C LEU A 495 22.38 -5.29 -7.14
N PHE A 496 22.53 -4.20 -7.90
CA PHE A 496 21.49 -3.76 -8.81
C PHE A 496 21.99 -3.55 -10.24
N THR A 497 21.07 -3.69 -11.18
CA THR A 497 21.27 -3.34 -12.59
C THR A 497 20.07 -2.58 -13.12
N ARG A 498 20.32 -1.54 -13.89
CA ARG A 498 19.33 -0.70 -14.54
C ARG A 498 19.76 -0.50 -15.98
N ALA A 499 18.97 -0.95 -16.94
CA ALA A 499 19.32 -0.84 -18.34
C ALA A 499 18.15 -0.37 -19.20
N SER A 500 18.43 0.52 -20.13
CA SER A 500 17.55 0.96 -21.22
C SER A 500 18.17 0.51 -22.53
N LEU A 501 17.72 -0.61 -23.05
CA LEU A 501 18.32 -1.30 -24.20
C LEU A 501 17.44 -1.15 -25.43
N LEU A 502 18.00 -1.50 -26.61
CA LEU A 502 17.29 -1.49 -27.88
C LEU A 502 16.68 -0.10 -28.18
N ASP A 503 17.49 0.95 -28.07
CA ASP A 503 17.07 2.35 -28.28
C ASP A 503 15.88 2.76 -27.40
N GLY A 504 15.91 2.37 -26.11
CA GLY A 504 14.87 2.66 -25.15
C GLY A 504 13.61 1.79 -25.22
N ARG A 505 13.60 0.77 -26.09
CA ARG A 505 12.46 -0.16 -26.25
C ARG A 505 12.41 -1.23 -25.18
N LEU A 506 13.51 -1.53 -24.49
CA LEU A 506 13.58 -2.51 -23.41
C LEU A 506 14.16 -1.89 -22.14
N LEU A 507 13.33 -1.74 -21.12
CA LEU A 507 13.76 -1.36 -19.79
C LEU A 507 13.92 -2.64 -18.94
N LEU A 508 15.07 -2.74 -18.27
CA LEU A 508 15.40 -3.86 -17.38
C LEU A 508 15.83 -3.30 -16.02
N ASN A 509 15.14 -3.74 -14.96
CA ASN A 509 15.51 -3.47 -13.58
C ASN A 509 15.72 -4.79 -12.86
N GLY A 510 16.89 -4.98 -12.28
CA GLY A 510 17.21 -6.18 -11.52
C GLY A 510 17.90 -5.86 -10.21
N ASN A 511 17.58 -6.62 -9.16
CA ASN A 511 18.23 -6.59 -7.86
C ASN A 511 18.49 -8.01 -7.38
N LEU A 512 19.69 -8.25 -6.83
CA LEU A 512 20.01 -9.38 -5.98
C LEU A 512 20.13 -8.83 -4.57
N PHE A 513 19.54 -9.49 -3.57
CA PHE A 513 19.55 -8.99 -2.20
C PHE A 513 19.85 -10.08 -1.19
N PHE A 514 20.44 -9.66 -0.08
CA PHE A 514 20.62 -10.44 1.14
C PHE A 514 20.28 -9.55 2.34
N MET A 515 19.41 -10.02 3.21
CA MET A 515 18.91 -9.32 4.40
C MET A 515 19.25 -10.14 5.64
N ASP A 516 20.02 -9.55 6.56
CA ASP A 516 20.43 -10.13 7.83
C ASP A 516 19.66 -9.45 8.97
N PHE A 517 18.80 -10.20 9.66
CA PHE A 517 17.92 -9.74 10.71
C PHE A 517 18.52 -10.02 12.08
N LYS A 518 18.49 -9.02 12.93
CA LYS A 518 18.79 -9.14 14.34
C LYS A 518 17.58 -8.76 15.19
N ASP A 519 17.30 -9.59 16.21
CA ASP A 519 16.14 -9.47 17.09
C ASP A 519 14.81 -9.38 16.30
N ALA A 520 14.67 -10.21 15.24
CA ALA A 520 13.52 -10.22 14.35
C ALA A 520 12.21 -10.48 15.12
N GLN A 521 11.19 -9.66 14.88
CA GLN A 521 9.93 -9.70 15.62
C GLN A 521 8.96 -10.70 14.98
N TYR A 522 8.54 -11.72 15.71
CA TYR A 522 7.60 -12.73 15.25
C TYR A 522 6.39 -12.84 16.18
N ASN A 523 5.23 -13.00 15.55
CA ASN A 523 4.01 -13.35 16.25
C ASN A 523 3.91 -14.89 16.31
N ILE A 524 3.94 -15.45 17.52
CA ILE A 524 3.88 -16.90 17.71
C ILE A 524 2.55 -17.32 18.31
N PRO A 525 1.91 -18.40 17.80
CA PRO A 525 0.67 -18.91 18.35
C PRO A 525 0.89 -19.56 19.71
N VAL A 526 -0.06 -19.35 20.62
CA VAL A 526 -0.08 -19.94 21.95
C VAL A 526 -1.43 -20.59 22.20
N VAL A 527 -1.43 -21.83 22.65
CA VAL A 527 -2.66 -22.51 23.08
C VAL A 527 -2.96 -22.12 24.51
N VAL A 528 -3.94 -21.27 24.70
CA VAL A 528 -4.36 -20.77 26.03
C VAL A 528 -5.25 -21.76 26.77
N SER A 529 -6.14 -22.44 26.06
CA SER A 529 -7.00 -23.52 26.53
C SER A 529 -7.60 -24.25 25.32
N PRO A 530 -8.17 -25.45 25.48
CA PRO A 530 -8.90 -26.09 24.40
C PRO A 530 -9.95 -25.11 23.85
N GLY A 531 -9.79 -24.67 22.61
CA GLY A 531 -10.70 -23.71 21.97
C GLY A 531 -10.22 -22.25 21.91
N VAL A 532 -9.11 -21.85 22.51
CA VAL A 532 -8.59 -20.46 22.46
C VAL A 532 -7.16 -20.45 21.94
N ALA A 533 -6.97 -20.22 20.64
CA ALA A 533 -5.67 -19.88 20.07
C ALA A 533 -5.45 -18.38 20.20
N GLN A 534 -4.27 -18.02 20.59
CA GLN A 534 -3.80 -16.66 20.58
C GLN A 534 -2.35 -16.61 20.19
N SER A 535 -1.91 -15.42 19.91
CA SER A 535 -0.51 -15.19 19.61
C SER A 535 0.01 -14.03 20.44
N TYR A 536 1.29 -13.98 20.67
CA TYR A 536 1.99 -12.82 21.22
C TYR A 536 3.34 -12.65 20.54
N THR A 537 3.87 -11.45 20.62
CA THR A 537 5.10 -11.10 19.91
C THR A 537 6.32 -11.41 20.74
N ILE A 538 7.31 -12.03 20.10
CA ILE A 538 8.65 -12.28 20.63
C ILE A 538 9.72 -11.91 19.58
N ASN A 539 10.97 -11.86 20.00
CA ASN A 539 12.12 -11.70 19.09
C ASN A 539 12.79 -13.04 18.83
N ALA A 540 13.13 -13.30 17.56
CA ALA A 540 14.15 -14.27 17.18
C ALA A 540 15.50 -13.55 17.09
N GLU A 541 16.54 -14.14 17.68
CA GLU A 541 17.84 -13.52 17.74
C GLU A 541 18.45 -13.28 16.37
N LYS A 542 18.24 -14.24 15.44
CA LYS A 542 18.72 -14.15 14.06
C LYS A 542 17.75 -14.78 13.07
N ALA A 543 17.64 -14.13 11.93
CA ALA A 543 16.95 -14.62 10.74
C ALA A 543 17.60 -14.03 9.49
N HIS A 544 17.39 -14.63 8.32
CA HIS A 544 17.85 -14.07 7.08
C HIS A 544 16.84 -14.27 5.94
N ALA A 545 16.94 -13.41 4.93
CA ALA A 545 16.23 -13.55 3.67
C ALA A 545 17.14 -13.14 2.51
N TYR A 546 17.06 -13.85 1.38
CA TYR A 546 17.80 -13.51 0.18
C TYR A 546 17.03 -13.87 -1.07
N GLY A 547 17.37 -13.23 -2.17
CA GLY A 547 16.68 -13.49 -3.41
C GLY A 547 17.07 -12.59 -4.56
N MET A 548 16.20 -12.63 -5.57
CA MET A 548 16.33 -11.86 -6.80
C MET A 548 14.99 -11.22 -7.15
N GLU A 549 15.07 -10.05 -7.76
CA GLU A 549 13.94 -9.32 -8.32
C GLU A 549 14.29 -8.84 -9.70
N LEU A 550 13.37 -8.99 -10.64
CA LEU A 550 13.52 -8.58 -12.03
C LEU A 550 12.21 -7.98 -12.52
N ASP A 551 12.28 -6.79 -13.08
CA ASP A 551 11.20 -6.15 -13.82
C ASP A 551 11.67 -5.85 -15.25
N LEU A 552 10.88 -6.26 -16.23
CA LEU A 552 11.09 -6.04 -17.64
C LEU A 552 9.91 -5.29 -18.25
N ASP A 553 10.18 -4.30 -19.07
CA ASP A 553 9.20 -3.57 -19.86
C ASP A 553 9.71 -3.47 -21.30
N TYR A 554 9.07 -4.19 -22.21
CA TYR A 554 9.55 -4.34 -23.58
C TYR A 554 8.49 -3.95 -24.61
N ARG A 555 8.77 -2.90 -25.37
CA ARG A 555 8.03 -2.57 -26.58
C ARG A 555 8.52 -3.46 -27.72
N LEU A 556 7.89 -4.63 -27.88
CA LEU A 556 8.24 -5.62 -28.92
C LEU A 556 7.97 -5.05 -30.32
N ARG A 557 6.85 -4.36 -30.48
CA ARG A 557 6.43 -3.60 -31.65
C ARG A 557 5.74 -2.32 -31.17
N ASP A 558 5.46 -1.39 -32.06
CA ASP A 558 4.80 -0.14 -31.68
C ASP A 558 3.39 -0.35 -31.13
N ASP A 559 2.72 -1.39 -31.58
CA ASP A 559 1.38 -1.83 -31.16
C ASP A 559 1.42 -2.89 -30.04
N LEU A 560 2.58 -3.44 -29.65
CA LEU A 560 2.67 -4.53 -28.67
C LEU A 560 3.75 -4.30 -27.61
N ARG A 561 3.34 -4.13 -26.38
CA ARG A 561 4.18 -4.00 -25.19
C ARG A 561 4.02 -5.21 -24.27
N LEU A 562 5.13 -5.72 -23.78
CA LEU A 562 5.20 -6.85 -22.87
C LEU A 562 5.81 -6.40 -21.57
N LYS A 563 5.14 -6.68 -20.45
CA LYS A 563 5.69 -6.52 -19.10
C LYS A 563 5.87 -7.88 -18.46
N ALA A 564 7.00 -8.08 -17.82
CA ALA A 564 7.28 -9.29 -17.06
C ALA A 564 7.97 -8.94 -15.75
N SER A 565 7.60 -9.65 -14.68
CA SER A 565 8.23 -9.51 -13.38
C SER A 565 8.53 -10.89 -12.80
N ALA A 566 9.68 -11.02 -12.14
CA ALA A 566 10.07 -12.26 -11.47
C ALA A 566 10.71 -11.97 -10.11
N GLY A 567 10.21 -12.61 -9.07
CA GLY A 567 10.77 -12.62 -7.73
C GLY A 567 11.19 -14.03 -7.33
N VAL A 568 12.35 -14.14 -6.74
CA VAL A 568 12.84 -15.37 -6.07
C VAL A 568 13.13 -15.00 -4.63
N LEU A 569 12.62 -15.79 -3.68
CA LEU A 569 12.78 -15.51 -2.26
C LEU A 569 13.14 -16.79 -1.51
N ARG A 570 14.09 -16.69 -0.59
CA ARG A 570 14.37 -17.70 0.42
C ARG A 570 14.50 -17.02 1.77
N THR A 571 13.84 -17.56 2.76
CA THR A 571 13.79 -17.01 4.12
C THR A 571 14.08 -18.12 5.13
N ARG A 572 14.65 -17.75 6.27
CA ARG A 572 14.92 -18.71 7.34
C ARG A 572 15.04 -18.02 8.69
N ILE A 573 14.46 -18.63 9.70
CA ILE A 573 14.70 -18.31 11.11
C ILE A 573 15.92 -19.13 11.57
N ASP A 574 17.00 -18.47 11.99
CA ASP A 574 18.25 -19.15 12.34
C ASP A 574 18.33 -19.48 13.82
N GLU A 575 18.02 -18.53 14.69
CA GLU A 575 18.10 -18.67 16.15
C GLU A 575 16.84 -18.07 16.80
N MET A 576 16.19 -18.87 17.66
CA MET A 576 15.01 -18.45 18.44
C MET A 576 15.07 -19.08 19.84
N SER A 577 15.83 -18.47 20.75
CA SER A 577 16.06 -18.96 22.11
C SER A 577 14.75 -19.18 22.88
N GLY A 578 14.63 -20.34 23.53
CA GLY A 578 13.42 -20.73 24.24
C GLY A 578 12.26 -21.21 23.37
N ASN A 579 12.37 -21.12 22.03
CA ASN A 579 11.38 -21.56 21.05
C ASN A 579 12.05 -22.26 19.86
N THR A 580 12.96 -23.20 20.13
CA THR A 580 13.78 -23.89 19.11
C THR A 580 12.97 -24.66 18.06
N GLY A 581 11.69 -24.96 18.33
CA GLY A 581 10.78 -25.56 17.35
C GLY A 581 10.47 -24.71 16.12
N TYR A 582 10.83 -23.42 16.13
CA TYR A 582 10.70 -22.51 14.99
C TYR A 582 12.00 -22.31 14.23
N GLU A 583 13.11 -22.77 14.75
CA GLU A 583 14.40 -22.69 14.07
C GLU A 583 14.38 -23.52 12.78
N HIS A 584 14.98 -22.95 11.75
CA HIS A 584 15.01 -23.45 10.38
C HIS A 584 13.69 -23.31 9.59
N ASN A 585 12.62 -22.78 10.18
CA ASN A 585 11.40 -22.49 9.48
C ASN A 585 11.55 -21.33 8.50
N GLU A 586 10.77 -21.38 7.42
CA GLU A 586 10.57 -20.25 6.52
C GLU A 586 9.68 -19.18 7.18
N PHE A 587 9.81 -17.94 6.73
CA PHE A 587 8.88 -16.91 7.17
C PHE A 587 7.48 -17.23 6.67
N ALA A 588 6.48 -16.88 7.47
CA ALA A 588 5.09 -17.05 7.06
C ALA A 588 4.78 -16.25 5.78
N ARG A 589 3.94 -16.81 4.92
CA ARG A 589 3.45 -16.15 3.69
C ARG A 589 4.56 -15.68 2.74
N SER A 590 5.62 -16.50 2.59
CA SER A 590 6.81 -16.20 1.81
C SER A 590 6.98 -17.16 0.63
N PRO A 591 6.25 -16.98 -0.49
CA PRO A 591 6.38 -17.86 -1.65
C PRO A 591 7.80 -17.84 -2.21
N GLY A 592 8.30 -19.00 -2.61
CA GLY A 592 9.64 -19.15 -3.18
C GLY A 592 9.82 -18.47 -4.53
N TYR A 593 8.71 -18.33 -5.29
CA TYR A 593 8.67 -17.68 -6.59
C TYR A 593 7.41 -16.83 -6.73
N THR A 594 7.56 -15.63 -7.29
CA THR A 594 6.47 -14.76 -7.73
C THR A 594 6.74 -14.36 -9.17
N LEU A 595 5.86 -14.71 -10.10
CA LEU A 595 6.02 -14.40 -11.51
C LEU A 595 4.79 -13.64 -12.01
N SER A 596 5.01 -12.65 -12.86
CA SER A 596 3.94 -11.92 -13.53
C SER A 596 4.31 -11.68 -14.99
N PHE A 597 3.34 -11.84 -15.88
CA PHE A 597 3.50 -11.55 -17.31
C PHE A 597 2.23 -10.86 -17.83
N GLY A 598 2.40 -9.75 -18.55
CA GLY A 598 1.28 -8.94 -19.02
C GLY A 598 1.53 -8.33 -20.40
N PRO A 599 0.94 -8.88 -21.48
CA PRO A 599 0.90 -8.22 -22.77
C PRO A 599 -0.15 -7.10 -22.80
N SER A 600 0.18 -6.02 -23.52
CA SER A 600 -0.74 -4.93 -23.88
C SER A 600 -0.62 -4.73 -25.39
N TRP A 601 -1.73 -4.98 -26.13
CA TRP A 601 -1.77 -4.98 -27.58
C TRP A 601 -2.79 -3.99 -28.12
N ASP A 602 -2.33 -3.00 -28.83
CA ASP A 602 -3.17 -2.06 -29.59
C ASP A 602 -3.50 -2.69 -30.95
N VAL A 603 -4.53 -3.58 -30.95
CA VAL A 603 -4.95 -4.36 -32.15
C VAL A 603 -5.29 -3.45 -33.33
N THR A 604 -5.88 -2.31 -33.01
CA THR A 604 -6.14 -1.19 -33.90
C THR A 604 -5.93 0.12 -33.10
N GLU A 605 -5.94 1.28 -33.76
CA GLU A 605 -5.91 2.58 -33.08
C GLU A 605 -7.02 2.76 -32.04
N ARG A 606 -8.10 1.97 -32.13
CA ARG A 606 -9.28 2.06 -31.24
C ARG A 606 -9.43 0.88 -30.28
N LEU A 607 -8.90 -0.28 -30.61
CA LEU A 607 -9.06 -1.50 -29.82
C LEU A 607 -7.75 -1.89 -29.15
N ASN A 608 -7.74 -1.87 -27.81
CA ASN A 608 -6.65 -2.34 -27.00
C ASN A 608 -7.06 -3.58 -26.21
N LEU A 609 -6.19 -4.58 -26.18
CA LEU A 609 -6.31 -5.82 -25.40
C LEU A 609 -5.18 -5.88 -24.38
N ASN A 610 -5.51 -6.19 -23.14
CA ASN A 610 -4.56 -6.43 -22.06
C ASN A 610 -4.85 -7.77 -21.41
N ALA A 611 -3.80 -8.46 -20.99
CA ALA A 611 -3.90 -9.60 -20.11
C ALA A 611 -2.82 -9.52 -19.03
N GLN A 612 -3.03 -10.19 -17.92
CA GLN A 612 -2.04 -10.38 -16.87
C GLN A 612 -2.15 -11.80 -16.33
N VAL A 613 -1.03 -12.50 -16.32
CA VAL A 613 -0.89 -13.82 -15.69
C VAL A 613 0.02 -13.65 -14.48
N ARG A 614 -0.40 -14.15 -13.32
CA ARG A 614 0.35 -14.12 -12.07
C ARG A 614 0.46 -15.54 -11.52
N TYR A 615 1.67 -15.99 -11.26
CA TYR A 615 1.97 -17.25 -10.60
C TYR A 615 2.60 -16.99 -9.24
N LEU A 616 2.08 -17.64 -8.22
CA LEU A 616 2.65 -17.67 -6.88
C LEU A 616 2.97 -19.11 -6.50
N ASP A 617 4.20 -19.33 -6.02
CA ASP A 617 4.63 -20.62 -5.48
C ASP A 617 3.96 -20.91 -4.13
N GLY A 618 4.02 -22.17 -3.67
CA GLY A 618 3.47 -22.57 -2.38
C GLY A 618 4.23 -21.95 -1.19
N TYR A 619 3.52 -21.80 -0.07
CA TYR A 619 4.09 -21.25 1.18
C TYR A 619 3.30 -21.72 2.40
N TYR A 620 3.83 -21.43 3.61
CA TYR A 620 3.12 -21.64 4.87
C TYR A 620 2.40 -20.39 5.33
N SER A 621 1.20 -20.55 5.90
CA SER A 621 0.42 -19.43 6.42
C SER A 621 0.94 -18.90 7.76
N ASP A 622 1.66 -19.72 8.52
CA ASP A 622 2.12 -19.40 9.87
C ASP A 622 3.64 -19.61 10.07
N THR A 623 4.20 -18.97 11.09
CA THR A 623 5.63 -19.07 11.46
C THR A 623 6.04 -20.48 11.90
N ALA A 624 5.09 -21.31 12.36
CA ALA A 624 5.33 -22.69 12.74
C ALA A 624 5.51 -23.63 11.54
N ASN A 625 5.29 -23.16 10.32
CA ASN A 625 5.27 -23.93 9.09
C ASN A 625 4.33 -25.14 9.17
N THR A 626 3.15 -24.93 9.71
CA THR A 626 2.15 -25.97 9.93
C THR A 626 1.67 -26.54 8.60
N LYS A 627 1.89 -27.82 8.36
CA LYS A 627 1.50 -28.50 7.10
C LYS A 627 0.00 -28.38 6.79
N ALA A 628 -0.85 -28.35 7.82
CA ALA A 628 -2.30 -28.20 7.65
C ALA A 628 -2.70 -26.83 7.10
N TYR A 629 -1.85 -25.83 7.21
CA TYR A 629 -2.02 -24.46 6.76
C TYR A 629 -1.09 -24.10 5.58
N SER A 630 -0.54 -25.10 4.91
CA SER A 630 0.27 -24.89 3.72
C SER A 630 -0.61 -24.53 2.53
N ILE A 631 -0.21 -23.50 1.82
CA ILE A 631 -0.83 -23.03 0.57
C ILE A 631 -0.11 -23.68 -0.60
N LYS A 632 -0.87 -24.19 -1.55
CA LYS A 632 -0.32 -24.70 -2.81
C LYS A 632 -0.07 -23.56 -3.78
N ALA A 633 0.84 -23.79 -4.74
CA ALA A 633 1.03 -22.85 -5.84
C ALA A 633 -0.28 -22.68 -6.64
N TYR A 634 -0.51 -21.44 -7.11
CA TYR A 634 -1.68 -21.10 -7.92
C TYR A 634 -1.35 -20.05 -8.98
N THR A 635 -2.21 -19.98 -10.00
CA THR A 635 -2.07 -19.04 -11.13
C THR A 635 -3.37 -18.28 -11.34
N LEU A 636 -3.30 -16.96 -11.40
CA LEU A 636 -4.42 -16.12 -11.73
C LEU A 636 -4.19 -15.45 -13.09
N THR A 637 -5.24 -15.37 -13.88
CA THR A 637 -5.21 -14.72 -15.20
C THR A 637 -6.35 -13.73 -15.29
N ASP A 638 -6.02 -12.47 -15.58
CA ASP A 638 -6.97 -11.38 -15.80
C ASP A 638 -6.87 -10.91 -17.26
N ALA A 639 -7.97 -10.46 -17.83
CA ALA A 639 -8.03 -9.93 -19.19
C ALA A 639 -8.94 -8.70 -19.26
N ARG A 640 -8.59 -7.75 -20.13
CA ARG A 640 -9.36 -6.55 -20.40
C ARG A 640 -9.32 -6.21 -21.88
N ALA A 641 -10.46 -5.81 -22.41
CA ALA A 641 -10.59 -5.22 -23.74
C ALA A 641 -11.15 -3.79 -23.60
N SER A 642 -10.59 -2.86 -24.34
CA SER A 642 -11.00 -1.46 -24.33
C SER A 642 -11.19 -0.96 -25.76
N TYR A 643 -12.33 -0.33 -26.04
CA TYR A 643 -12.63 0.24 -27.34
C TYR A 643 -12.87 1.75 -27.24
N ARG A 644 -12.06 2.53 -27.94
CA ARG A 644 -12.14 3.99 -28.00
C ARG A 644 -13.06 4.41 -29.13
N PHE A 645 -14.22 4.99 -28.80
CA PHE A 645 -15.12 5.55 -29.79
C PHE A 645 -14.57 6.85 -30.40
N ASN A 646 -14.04 7.69 -29.54
CA ASN A 646 -13.33 8.94 -29.84
C ASN A 646 -12.37 9.23 -28.69
N ASP A 647 -11.72 10.40 -28.68
CA ASP A 647 -10.75 10.78 -27.66
C ASP A 647 -11.38 10.99 -26.27
N GLN A 648 -12.70 11.18 -26.21
CA GLN A 648 -13.45 11.50 -25.00
C GLN A 648 -14.21 10.30 -24.41
N VAL A 649 -14.45 9.23 -25.19
CA VAL A 649 -15.30 8.11 -24.78
C VAL A 649 -14.65 6.78 -25.10
N GLN A 650 -14.43 5.98 -24.08
CA GLN A 650 -13.92 4.62 -24.15
C GLN A 650 -14.87 3.66 -23.42
N LEU A 651 -15.27 2.58 -24.09
CA LEU A 651 -15.94 1.44 -23.47
C LEU A 651 -14.88 0.38 -23.14
N TYR A 652 -15.02 -0.29 -22.01
CA TYR A 652 -14.17 -1.42 -21.66
C TYR A 652 -14.95 -2.55 -20.99
N GLY A 653 -14.44 -3.76 -21.15
CA GLY A 653 -14.89 -4.93 -20.42
C GLY A 653 -13.70 -5.70 -19.87
N TYR A 654 -13.89 -6.39 -18.76
CA TYR A 654 -12.84 -7.20 -18.15
C TYR A 654 -13.36 -8.52 -17.60
N VAL A 655 -12.44 -9.45 -17.47
CA VAL A 655 -12.60 -10.71 -16.76
C VAL A 655 -11.42 -10.84 -15.78
N LYS A 656 -11.69 -10.89 -14.49
CA LYS A 656 -10.70 -11.28 -13.47
C LYS A 656 -10.82 -12.78 -13.23
N ASN A 657 -9.68 -13.42 -12.94
CA ASN A 657 -9.60 -14.86 -12.70
C ASN A 657 -10.34 -15.67 -13.79
N VAL A 658 -9.86 -15.54 -15.02
CA VAL A 658 -10.47 -16.13 -16.24
C VAL A 658 -10.79 -17.63 -16.07
N PHE A 659 -9.95 -18.38 -15.36
CA PHE A 659 -10.07 -19.82 -15.18
C PHE A 659 -10.86 -20.22 -13.93
N ASP A 660 -11.38 -19.26 -13.14
CA ASP A 660 -12.11 -19.47 -11.89
C ASP A 660 -11.34 -20.32 -10.88
N ASP A 661 -10.04 -20.06 -10.75
CA ASP A 661 -9.20 -20.73 -9.76
C ASP A 661 -9.63 -20.32 -8.35
N ARG A 662 -10.10 -21.28 -7.56
CA ARG A 662 -10.57 -21.11 -6.19
C ARG A 662 -9.56 -21.69 -5.20
N SER A 663 -8.40 -21.10 -5.17
CA SER A 663 -7.30 -21.52 -4.30
C SER A 663 -7.31 -20.77 -2.98
N PRO A 664 -7.04 -21.46 -1.86
CA PRO A 664 -6.69 -20.80 -0.60
C PRO A 664 -5.44 -19.94 -0.78
N THR A 665 -5.46 -18.76 -0.14
CA THR A 665 -4.33 -17.81 -0.10
C THR A 665 -3.80 -17.61 1.30
N TYR A 666 -4.61 -17.92 2.32
CA TYR A 666 -4.21 -17.93 3.73
C TYR A 666 -5.09 -18.91 4.49
N MET A 667 -4.53 -19.71 5.38
CA MET A 667 -5.27 -20.65 6.21
C MET A 667 -4.96 -20.44 7.69
N GLN A 668 -5.98 -20.54 8.52
CA GLN A 668 -5.85 -20.51 9.96
C GLN A 668 -6.90 -21.40 10.63
N GLU A 669 -6.65 -21.76 11.89
CA GLU A 669 -7.68 -22.38 12.72
C GLU A 669 -8.69 -21.34 13.16
N ASN A 670 -9.96 -21.57 12.86
CA ASN A 670 -11.07 -20.81 13.43
C ASN A 670 -11.87 -21.72 14.37
N ARG A 671 -11.72 -21.47 15.66
CA ARG A 671 -12.33 -22.29 16.70
C ARG A 671 -13.81 -22.01 16.90
N GLY A 672 -14.28 -20.83 16.48
CA GLY A 672 -15.71 -20.52 16.47
C GLY A 672 -16.51 -21.47 15.58
N ILE A 673 -15.88 -22.00 14.53
CA ILE A 673 -16.45 -23.00 13.62
C ILE A 673 -15.92 -24.42 13.88
N GLY A 674 -14.97 -24.60 14.81
CA GLY A 674 -14.36 -25.89 15.12
C GLY A 674 -13.50 -26.47 14.00
N GLY A 675 -12.88 -25.65 13.17
CA GLY A 675 -12.13 -26.09 12.00
C GLY A 675 -11.20 -25.05 11.39
N ILE A 676 -10.72 -25.35 10.20
CA ILE A 676 -9.85 -24.47 9.41
C ILE A 676 -10.73 -23.60 8.51
N GLU A 677 -10.46 -22.32 8.50
CA GLU A 677 -10.94 -21.38 7.50
C GLU A 677 -9.80 -20.96 6.58
N ALA A 678 -10.14 -20.55 5.38
CA ALA A 678 -9.19 -20.10 4.37
C ALA A 678 -9.66 -18.83 3.69
N SER A 679 -8.83 -17.78 3.63
CA SER A 679 -8.99 -16.71 2.67
C SER A 679 -8.79 -17.28 1.26
N MET A 680 -9.61 -16.84 0.31
CA MET A 680 -9.69 -17.44 -1.02
C MET A 680 -9.28 -16.44 -2.10
N THR A 681 -8.77 -16.94 -3.22
CA THR A 681 -8.71 -16.15 -4.44
C THR A 681 -10.12 -15.67 -4.81
N GLN A 682 -10.23 -14.43 -5.27
CA GLN A 682 -11.51 -13.93 -5.77
C GLN A 682 -11.98 -14.80 -6.94
N PRO A 683 -13.23 -15.30 -6.93
CA PRO A 683 -13.75 -16.10 -8.04
C PRO A 683 -13.83 -15.28 -9.33
N ARG A 684 -14.05 -15.95 -10.47
CA ARG A 684 -14.18 -15.25 -11.75
C ARG A 684 -15.21 -14.14 -11.68
N THR A 685 -14.79 -12.92 -12.01
CA THR A 685 -15.65 -11.75 -12.07
C THR A 685 -15.60 -11.13 -13.44
N LEU A 686 -16.73 -10.63 -13.88
CA LEU A 686 -16.93 -9.94 -15.14
C LEU A 686 -17.39 -8.52 -14.86
N GLY A 687 -16.96 -7.57 -15.66
CA GLY A 687 -17.48 -6.22 -15.58
C GLY A 687 -17.37 -5.47 -16.90
N ILE A 688 -18.15 -4.42 -17.01
CA ILE A 688 -18.18 -3.50 -18.12
C ILE A 688 -18.23 -2.06 -17.59
N GLY A 689 -17.55 -1.17 -18.26
CA GLY A 689 -17.53 0.22 -17.87
C GLY A 689 -17.30 1.16 -19.05
N ILE A 690 -17.62 2.42 -18.78
CA ILE A 690 -17.37 3.55 -19.67
C ILE A 690 -16.50 4.54 -18.94
N LYS A 691 -15.56 5.13 -19.64
CA LYS A 691 -14.73 6.23 -19.12
C LYS A 691 -14.43 7.24 -20.22
N GLY A 692 -14.01 8.42 -19.81
CA GLY A 692 -13.60 9.46 -20.73
C GLY A 692 -12.81 10.57 -20.05
N THR A 693 -12.16 11.37 -20.93
CA THR A 693 -11.38 12.56 -20.54
C THR A 693 -11.75 13.71 -21.47
N PHE A 694 -11.71 14.92 -20.96
CA PHE A 694 -12.02 16.14 -21.70
C PHE A 694 -10.93 17.18 -21.48
#